data_29d1b48ef8b0c04931c4a181560d5f1d
#
_entry.id   29d1b48ef8b0c04931c4a181560d5f1d
#
_cell.length_a   1.000
_cell.length_b   1.000
_cell.length_c   1.000
_cell.angle_alpha   90.00
_cell.angle_beta   90.00
_cell.angle_gamma   90.00
#
_symmetry.space_group_name_H-M   'P 1'
#
loop_
_entity.id
_entity.type
_entity.pdbx_description
1 polymer ?
#
loop_
_entity_poly.entity_id
_entity_poly.type
_entity_poly.pdbx_seq_one_letter_code
_entity_poly.pdbx_strand_id
1 'polypeptide(L)'
;MRPRRTPSASPLPLWAGGLGGLALCFLTLPLAFMLGRVEWAALASTLATDEASSALALSLRTCGVALGVDLLLGVPAALLLSRSWRGVRAARILVALPLSLPPVVAGIALLSAFGRRSTLGALLTGAGLDIAFTTTAVVIAQVFVSLPFLIVTLESALRAREPGLDEMASSLGASPSRVFWQITLPTVLPGLGRGAALALARCLGEFGATLTFAGSMQGVTRTMPLQIYLARESDAALALALGVVLLGVAALVVALTETPWGHLAALVRSRLSSTRPGLVRAHLPASGAGPGPTDEPLSAGGGHGLVPTGSETAGSSPSGTPVHVDGSVRERGWAVDARLRPGLVTAVVGHNGAGKSTLAQVVAGTLRLDSGSARIGERVVDDAATFVPARRRGVAMVSQAPRIFTHMSVLANVAFPLRVRGVGRAEARAAALEQLRAVGIADLAHRRGSDLSGGQAARVALARALVFRPDVLILDEPTAALDVEATAQVSAVLRERLAGAGITTLLVSHDIAEVLALASRMIVMGEGRVVEEGEPARVLASPSSVFAARLAGLNIVSGPALARPGLVGVRVGEGVLWAADLSGSDSGSVGVVDVSPGDADDSAASGENARGGRVALTFPPEAVALSREEAHASPRSVLPGVVAGIDVDGSLVTVRVALAGGVSVTARVTASAWADLGLGVGDSLWASVKATQVRAIPVGARE
;
A
#
# COMPACT_ATOMS: atom_id res chain seq x y z
N MET A 1 7.01 1.40 -35.07
CA MET A 1 7.00 0.94 -33.66
C MET A 1 7.63 -0.44 -33.60
N ARG A 2 8.86 -0.56 -33.09
CA ARG A 2 9.50 -1.85 -32.87
C ARG A 2 8.88 -2.52 -31.63
N PRO A 3 8.59 -3.83 -31.63
CA PRO A 3 8.06 -4.50 -30.47
C PRO A 3 9.07 -4.40 -29.31
N ARG A 4 8.61 -3.98 -28.13
CA ARG A 4 9.41 -4.01 -26.91
C ARG A 4 9.94 -5.43 -26.73
N ARG A 5 11.25 -5.61 -26.74
CA ARG A 5 11.91 -6.84 -26.30
C ARG A 5 11.51 -7.04 -24.83
N THR A 6 10.80 -8.13 -24.56
CA THR A 6 10.65 -8.65 -23.20
C THR A 6 12.04 -8.80 -22.59
N PRO A 7 12.24 -8.41 -21.31
CA PRO A 7 13.51 -8.66 -20.64
C PRO A 7 13.80 -10.16 -20.79
N SER A 8 14.97 -10.52 -21.29
CA SER A 8 15.42 -11.89 -21.44
C SER A 8 15.33 -12.56 -20.07
N ALA A 9 14.42 -13.51 -19.93
CA ALA A 9 14.38 -14.37 -18.74
C ALA A 9 15.79 -14.95 -18.57
N SER A 10 16.33 -14.89 -17.35
CA SER A 10 17.60 -15.53 -17.03
C SER A 10 17.54 -16.99 -17.53
N PRO A 11 18.61 -17.48 -18.19
CA PRO A 11 18.58 -18.83 -18.74
C PRO A 11 18.32 -19.83 -17.63
N LEU A 12 17.32 -20.69 -17.85
CA LEU A 12 16.99 -21.78 -16.92
C LEU A 12 18.21 -22.71 -16.79
N PRO A 13 18.54 -23.18 -15.58
CA PRO A 13 19.57 -24.21 -15.41
C PRO A 13 19.23 -25.42 -16.28
N LEU A 14 20.24 -26.01 -16.97
CA LEU A 14 20.03 -27.14 -17.89
C LEU A 14 19.31 -28.32 -17.22
N TRP A 15 19.62 -28.61 -15.96
CA TRP A 15 18.95 -29.66 -15.19
C TRP A 15 17.44 -29.40 -15.02
N ALA A 16 17.04 -28.15 -14.82
CA ALA A 16 15.62 -27.80 -14.67
C ALA A 16 14.86 -27.95 -15.99
N GLY A 17 15.51 -27.60 -17.11
CA GLY A 17 14.96 -27.83 -18.46
C GLY A 17 14.80 -29.33 -18.76
N GLY A 18 15.82 -30.14 -18.45
CA GLY A 18 15.79 -31.59 -18.65
C GLY A 18 14.74 -32.30 -17.82
N LEU A 19 14.70 -32.05 -16.50
CA LEU A 19 13.70 -32.64 -15.61
C LEU A 19 12.28 -32.15 -15.93
N GLY A 20 12.13 -30.88 -16.28
CA GLY A 20 10.84 -30.31 -16.71
C GLY A 20 10.32 -30.96 -18.00
N GLY A 21 11.20 -31.15 -18.99
CA GLY A 21 10.88 -31.86 -20.21
C GLY A 21 10.47 -33.34 -19.96
N LEU A 22 11.19 -34.04 -19.08
CA LEU A 22 10.85 -35.39 -18.67
C LEU A 22 9.47 -35.46 -18.00
N ALA A 23 9.18 -34.53 -17.11
CA ALA A 23 7.86 -34.47 -16.43
C ALA A 23 6.73 -34.23 -17.43
N LEU A 24 6.90 -33.29 -18.37
CA LEU A 24 5.91 -33.06 -19.43
C LEU A 24 5.73 -34.27 -20.32
N CYS A 25 6.82 -34.94 -20.71
CA CYS A 25 6.78 -36.18 -21.49
C CYS A 25 6.03 -37.28 -20.73
N PHE A 26 6.30 -37.48 -19.44
CA PHE A 26 5.62 -38.44 -18.59
C PHE A 26 4.11 -38.22 -18.51
N LEU A 27 3.67 -36.94 -18.42
CA LEU A 27 2.26 -36.59 -18.37
C LEU A 27 1.54 -36.72 -19.73
N THR A 28 2.22 -36.40 -20.82
CA THR A 28 1.59 -36.40 -22.16
C THR A 28 1.60 -37.76 -22.84
N LEU A 29 2.60 -38.59 -22.55
CA LEU A 29 2.77 -39.91 -23.21
C LEU A 29 1.55 -40.83 -23.08
N PRO A 30 0.97 -41.05 -21.88
CA PRO A 30 -0.23 -41.91 -21.73
C PRO A 30 -1.43 -41.39 -22.53
N LEU A 31 -1.60 -40.04 -22.55
CA LEU A 31 -2.69 -39.41 -23.28
C LEU A 31 -2.51 -39.56 -24.80
N ALA A 32 -1.28 -39.43 -25.30
CA ALA A 32 -0.96 -39.62 -26.71
C ALA A 32 -1.24 -41.10 -27.15
N PHE A 33 -0.84 -42.07 -26.33
CA PHE A 33 -1.14 -43.47 -26.60
C PHE A 33 -2.63 -43.79 -26.57
N MET A 34 -3.37 -43.16 -25.66
CA MET A 34 -4.83 -43.26 -25.57
C MET A 34 -5.49 -42.74 -26.86
N LEU A 35 -5.10 -41.53 -27.30
CA LEU A 35 -5.60 -40.90 -28.54
C LEU A 35 -5.28 -41.75 -29.81
N GLY A 36 -4.10 -42.40 -29.85
CA GLY A 36 -3.66 -43.25 -30.96
C GLY A 36 -4.42 -44.59 -31.07
N ARG A 37 -5.12 -45.00 -30.00
CA ARG A 37 -5.88 -46.25 -29.99
C ARG A 37 -7.38 -46.11 -30.27
N VAL A 38 -7.87 -44.89 -30.40
CA VAL A 38 -9.30 -44.60 -30.65
C VAL A 38 -9.63 -44.80 -32.11
N GLU A 39 -10.72 -45.47 -32.37
CA GLU A 39 -11.33 -45.59 -33.70
C GLU A 39 -12.12 -44.30 -34.02
N TRP A 40 -11.44 -43.29 -34.54
CA TRP A 40 -12.01 -41.99 -34.81
C TRP A 40 -13.20 -42.00 -35.76
N ALA A 41 -13.23 -42.97 -36.72
CA ALA A 41 -14.34 -43.15 -37.67
C ALA A 41 -15.64 -43.57 -36.96
N ALA A 42 -15.53 -44.40 -35.91
CA ALA A 42 -16.68 -44.89 -35.15
C ALA A 42 -17.11 -43.92 -33.99
N LEU A 43 -16.35 -42.88 -33.71
CA LEU A 43 -16.61 -42.01 -32.54
C LEU A 43 -17.99 -41.36 -32.58
N ALA A 44 -18.42 -40.86 -33.72
CA ALA A 44 -19.73 -40.22 -33.89
C ALA A 44 -20.90 -41.20 -33.67
N SER A 45 -20.82 -42.44 -34.20
CA SER A 45 -21.83 -43.47 -33.99
C SER A 45 -21.86 -43.97 -32.54
N THR A 46 -20.69 -44.08 -31.90
CA THR A 46 -20.55 -44.44 -30.50
C THR A 46 -21.22 -43.39 -29.57
N LEU A 47 -21.02 -42.10 -29.85
CA LEU A 47 -21.67 -41.02 -29.09
C LEU A 47 -23.18 -40.92 -29.33
N ALA A 48 -23.66 -41.39 -30.46
CA ALA A 48 -25.09 -41.41 -30.79
C ALA A 48 -25.86 -42.54 -30.08
N THR A 49 -25.18 -43.46 -29.39
CA THR A 49 -25.86 -44.50 -28.60
C THR A 49 -26.60 -43.85 -27.41
N ASP A 50 -27.77 -44.39 -27.05
CA ASP A 50 -28.57 -43.90 -25.93
C ASP A 50 -27.82 -43.91 -24.61
N GLU A 51 -26.96 -44.90 -24.42
CA GLU A 51 -26.13 -45.00 -23.20
C GLU A 51 -25.08 -43.89 -23.09
N ALA A 52 -24.35 -43.63 -24.17
CA ALA A 52 -23.30 -42.62 -24.23
C ALA A 52 -23.87 -41.19 -24.16
N SER A 53 -24.90 -40.94 -24.95
CA SER A 53 -25.54 -39.63 -25.05
C SER A 53 -26.23 -39.23 -23.74
N SER A 54 -26.95 -40.17 -23.11
CA SER A 54 -27.61 -39.96 -21.83
C SER A 54 -26.60 -39.72 -20.69
N ALA A 55 -25.49 -40.46 -20.64
CA ALA A 55 -24.43 -40.29 -19.65
C ALA A 55 -23.69 -38.98 -19.83
N LEU A 56 -23.42 -38.54 -21.06
CA LEU A 56 -22.79 -37.25 -21.38
C LEU A 56 -23.72 -36.09 -20.98
N ALA A 57 -24.98 -36.15 -21.41
CA ALA A 57 -25.97 -35.12 -21.10
C ALA A 57 -26.19 -34.99 -19.59
N LEU A 58 -26.27 -36.11 -18.86
CA LEU A 58 -26.39 -36.13 -17.41
C LEU A 58 -25.15 -35.51 -16.75
N SER A 59 -23.92 -35.89 -17.16
CA SER A 59 -22.69 -35.33 -16.62
C SER A 59 -22.60 -33.85 -16.85
N LEU A 60 -22.85 -33.35 -18.04
CA LEU A 60 -22.80 -31.93 -18.34
C LEU A 60 -23.85 -31.14 -17.54
N ARG A 61 -25.07 -31.66 -17.43
CA ARG A 61 -26.16 -31.03 -16.66
C ARG A 61 -25.83 -30.98 -15.17
N THR A 62 -25.41 -32.10 -14.57
CA THR A 62 -25.12 -32.17 -13.13
C THR A 62 -23.87 -31.34 -12.78
N CYS A 63 -22.81 -31.37 -13.60
CA CYS A 63 -21.62 -30.54 -13.43
C CYS A 63 -21.95 -29.05 -13.57
N GLY A 64 -22.83 -28.67 -14.49
CA GLY A 64 -23.27 -27.26 -14.62
C GLY A 64 -24.04 -26.77 -13.38
N VAL A 65 -24.95 -27.62 -12.84
CA VAL A 65 -25.65 -27.30 -11.59
C VAL A 65 -24.68 -27.25 -10.40
N ALA A 66 -23.76 -28.25 -10.31
CA ALA A 66 -22.74 -28.27 -9.25
C ALA A 66 -21.85 -27.05 -9.29
N LEU A 67 -21.39 -26.62 -10.47
CA LEU A 67 -20.61 -25.38 -10.61
C LEU A 67 -21.41 -24.13 -10.18
N GLY A 68 -22.69 -24.07 -10.50
CA GLY A 68 -23.58 -23.00 -10.02
C GLY A 68 -23.65 -22.93 -8.51
N VAL A 69 -23.79 -24.09 -7.83
CA VAL A 69 -23.77 -24.19 -6.36
C VAL A 69 -22.38 -23.87 -5.81
N ASP A 70 -21.31 -24.34 -6.44
CA ASP A 70 -19.94 -24.03 -6.05
C ASP A 70 -19.68 -22.50 -6.09
N LEU A 71 -20.11 -21.81 -7.12
CA LEU A 71 -19.98 -20.34 -7.22
C LEU A 71 -20.82 -19.62 -6.14
N LEU A 72 -22.05 -20.09 -5.92
CA LEU A 72 -22.95 -19.48 -4.93
C LEU A 72 -22.41 -19.60 -3.50
N LEU A 73 -21.85 -20.75 -3.13
CA LEU A 73 -21.34 -21.02 -1.78
C LEU A 73 -19.84 -20.69 -1.65
N GLY A 74 -19.06 -20.98 -2.67
CA GLY A 74 -17.61 -20.89 -2.66
C GLY A 74 -17.12 -19.44 -2.68
N VAL A 75 -17.77 -18.54 -3.41
CA VAL A 75 -17.36 -17.12 -3.44
C VAL A 75 -17.50 -16.47 -2.06
N PRO A 76 -18.65 -16.56 -1.36
CA PRO A 76 -18.75 -16.04 0.01
C PRO A 76 -17.79 -16.72 0.99
N ALA A 77 -17.61 -18.04 0.89
CA ALA A 77 -16.68 -18.79 1.74
C ALA A 77 -15.23 -18.32 1.55
N ALA A 78 -14.76 -18.16 0.31
CA ALA A 78 -13.44 -17.66 0.01
C ALA A 78 -13.23 -16.21 0.53
N LEU A 79 -14.24 -15.35 0.40
CA LEU A 79 -14.23 -14.00 0.97
C LEU A 79 -14.11 -14.02 2.50
N LEU A 80 -14.82 -14.92 3.17
CA LEU A 80 -14.75 -15.10 4.61
C LEU A 80 -13.35 -15.59 5.04
N LEU A 81 -12.80 -16.59 4.35
CA LEU A 81 -11.49 -17.18 4.64
C LEU A 81 -10.32 -16.27 4.30
N SER A 82 -10.49 -15.34 3.36
CA SER A 82 -9.45 -14.35 3.02
C SER A 82 -9.21 -13.32 4.12
N ARG A 83 -10.16 -13.17 5.07
CA ARG A 83 -10.08 -12.24 6.21
C ARG A 83 -9.45 -12.89 7.43
N SER A 84 -8.87 -12.06 8.31
CA SER A 84 -8.34 -12.50 9.60
C SER A 84 -9.45 -12.47 10.66
N TRP A 85 -9.81 -13.63 11.21
CA TRP A 85 -10.75 -13.75 12.33
C TRP A 85 -10.38 -14.98 13.20
N ARG A 86 -10.88 -15.00 14.43
CA ARG A 86 -10.63 -16.12 15.34
C ARG A 86 -11.25 -17.39 14.77
N GLY A 87 -10.43 -18.44 14.56
CA GLY A 87 -10.88 -19.71 13.99
C GLY A 87 -10.68 -19.88 12.48
N VAL A 88 -10.22 -18.87 11.73
CA VAL A 88 -10.00 -18.97 10.28
C VAL A 88 -9.06 -20.12 9.89
N ARG A 89 -8.06 -20.44 10.72
CA ARG A 89 -7.16 -21.59 10.47
C ARG A 89 -7.90 -22.92 10.51
N ALA A 90 -8.76 -23.11 11.52
CA ALA A 90 -9.58 -24.32 11.62
C ALA A 90 -10.57 -24.43 10.45
N ALA A 91 -11.20 -23.33 10.04
CA ALA A 91 -12.10 -23.30 8.88
C ALA A 91 -11.38 -23.66 7.58
N ARG A 92 -10.12 -23.21 7.37
CA ARG A 92 -9.31 -23.61 6.21
C ARG A 92 -9.00 -25.10 6.20
N ILE A 93 -8.62 -25.65 7.37
CA ILE A 93 -8.38 -27.09 7.50
C ILE A 93 -9.66 -27.85 7.15
N LEU A 94 -10.81 -27.43 7.68
CA LEU A 94 -12.09 -28.06 7.40
C LEU A 94 -12.44 -28.04 5.90
N VAL A 95 -12.22 -26.92 5.22
CA VAL A 95 -12.44 -26.81 3.76
C VAL A 95 -11.45 -27.66 2.98
N ALA A 96 -10.22 -27.84 3.46
CA ALA A 96 -9.21 -28.64 2.77
C ALA A 96 -9.37 -30.17 3.02
N LEU A 97 -10.08 -30.59 4.06
CA LEU A 97 -10.26 -32.03 4.37
C LEU A 97 -10.83 -32.86 3.20
N PRO A 98 -11.87 -32.42 2.47
CA PRO A 98 -12.41 -33.19 1.34
C PRO A 98 -11.40 -33.43 0.22
N LEU A 99 -10.38 -32.54 0.06
CA LEU A 99 -9.32 -32.71 -0.95
C LEU A 99 -8.43 -33.91 -0.67
N SER A 100 -8.28 -34.30 0.59
CA SER A 100 -7.43 -35.43 1.01
C SER A 100 -8.19 -36.72 1.19
N LEU A 101 -9.54 -36.66 1.15
CA LEU A 101 -10.36 -37.89 1.29
C LEU A 101 -10.32 -38.73 0.03
N PRO A 102 -10.11 -40.09 0.11
CA PRO A 102 -10.37 -40.98 -1.01
C PRO A 102 -11.82 -40.83 -1.49
N PRO A 103 -12.08 -40.79 -2.81
CA PRO A 103 -13.43 -40.57 -3.35
C PRO A 103 -14.51 -41.52 -2.80
N VAL A 104 -14.18 -42.77 -2.57
CA VAL A 104 -15.10 -43.75 -1.97
C VAL A 104 -15.47 -43.40 -0.54
N VAL A 105 -14.48 -42.92 0.25
CA VAL A 105 -14.71 -42.48 1.64
C VAL A 105 -15.60 -41.23 1.68
N ALA A 106 -15.40 -40.30 0.74
CA ALA A 106 -16.27 -39.14 0.57
C ALA A 106 -17.73 -39.58 0.31
N GLY A 107 -17.95 -40.57 -0.56
CA GLY A 107 -19.26 -41.10 -0.81
C GLY A 107 -19.91 -41.81 0.39
N ILE A 108 -19.13 -42.56 1.17
CA ILE A 108 -19.58 -43.17 2.44
C ILE A 108 -19.97 -42.08 3.45
N ALA A 109 -19.18 -41.01 3.58
CA ALA A 109 -19.49 -39.89 4.44
C ALA A 109 -20.80 -39.21 4.05
N LEU A 110 -21.00 -38.96 2.74
CA LEU A 110 -22.26 -38.41 2.23
C LEU A 110 -23.46 -39.35 2.46
N LEU A 111 -23.28 -40.63 2.24
CA LEU A 111 -24.34 -41.63 2.51
C LEU A 111 -24.66 -41.72 4.01
N SER A 112 -23.66 -41.60 4.87
CA SER A 112 -23.85 -41.56 6.32
C SER A 112 -24.59 -40.31 6.79
N ALA A 113 -24.44 -39.18 6.08
CA ALA A 113 -25.13 -37.91 6.38
C ALA A 113 -26.54 -37.85 5.78
N PHE A 114 -26.69 -38.20 4.50
CA PHE A 114 -27.90 -37.96 3.70
C PHE A 114 -28.64 -39.27 3.30
N GLY A 115 -28.11 -40.43 3.70
CA GLY A 115 -28.77 -41.70 3.44
C GLY A 115 -30.10 -41.80 4.19
N ARG A 116 -31.08 -42.54 3.61
CA ARG A 116 -32.44 -42.70 4.19
C ARG A 116 -32.47 -43.17 5.64
N ARG A 117 -31.44 -43.90 6.08
CA ARG A 117 -31.32 -44.42 7.46
C ARG A 117 -30.57 -43.49 8.41
N SER A 118 -30.01 -42.38 7.93
CA SER A 118 -29.35 -41.36 8.77
C SER A 118 -30.38 -40.43 9.41
N THR A 119 -30.01 -39.78 10.50
CA THR A 119 -30.90 -38.84 11.20
C THR A 119 -31.37 -37.69 10.29
N LEU A 120 -30.41 -37.11 9.54
CA LEU A 120 -30.72 -36.03 8.59
C LEU A 120 -31.48 -36.54 7.37
N GLY A 121 -31.07 -37.69 6.81
CA GLY A 121 -31.76 -38.30 5.68
C GLY A 121 -33.20 -38.68 5.99
N ALA A 122 -33.48 -39.23 7.18
CA ALA A 122 -34.83 -39.58 7.60
C ALA A 122 -35.73 -38.31 7.75
N LEU A 123 -35.19 -37.21 8.27
CA LEU A 123 -35.90 -35.92 8.35
C LEU A 123 -36.23 -35.38 6.95
N LEU A 124 -35.29 -35.42 6.04
CA LEU A 124 -35.50 -34.98 4.65
C LEU A 124 -36.50 -35.84 3.90
N THR A 125 -36.44 -37.15 4.06
CA THR A 125 -37.40 -38.09 3.47
C THR A 125 -38.81 -37.86 4.08
N GLY A 126 -38.92 -37.60 5.39
CA GLY A 126 -40.16 -37.21 6.02
C GLY A 126 -40.74 -35.88 5.50
N ALA A 127 -39.93 -34.99 5.00
CA ALA A 127 -40.31 -33.79 4.29
C ALA A 127 -40.57 -33.96 2.79
N GLY A 128 -40.51 -35.19 2.26
CA GLY A 128 -40.73 -35.49 0.85
C GLY A 128 -39.48 -35.29 -0.03
N LEU A 129 -38.30 -35.14 0.57
CA LEU A 129 -37.03 -34.89 -0.14
C LEU A 129 -36.15 -36.16 -0.05
N ASP A 130 -36.31 -37.07 -0.97
CA ASP A 130 -35.39 -38.20 -1.12
C ASP A 130 -34.13 -37.79 -1.87
N ILE A 131 -32.97 -37.87 -1.21
CA ILE A 131 -31.68 -37.44 -1.77
C ILE A 131 -30.90 -38.63 -2.31
N ALA A 132 -30.65 -39.67 -1.49
CA ALA A 132 -29.81 -40.81 -1.88
C ALA A 132 -30.37 -41.53 -3.11
N PHE A 133 -29.48 -41.94 -3.99
CA PHE A 133 -29.79 -42.64 -5.26
C PHE A 133 -30.62 -41.83 -6.27
N THR A 134 -30.52 -40.49 -6.22
CA THR A 134 -31.15 -39.56 -7.17
C THR A 134 -30.12 -38.72 -7.92
N THR A 135 -30.53 -37.99 -8.96
CA THR A 135 -29.69 -36.98 -9.62
C THR A 135 -29.20 -35.91 -8.65
N THR A 136 -29.99 -35.59 -7.63
CA THR A 136 -29.58 -34.65 -6.56
C THR A 136 -28.37 -35.17 -5.77
N ALA A 137 -28.32 -36.50 -5.50
CA ALA A 137 -27.14 -37.11 -4.88
C ALA A 137 -25.89 -36.97 -5.73
N VAL A 138 -26.02 -37.07 -7.05
CA VAL A 138 -24.90 -36.85 -7.99
C VAL A 138 -24.37 -35.43 -7.84
N VAL A 139 -25.27 -34.44 -7.86
CA VAL A 139 -24.89 -33.01 -7.70
C VAL A 139 -24.21 -32.75 -6.34
N ILE A 140 -24.78 -33.29 -5.25
CA ILE A 140 -24.21 -33.14 -3.91
C ILE A 140 -22.81 -33.76 -3.83
N ALA A 141 -22.60 -34.95 -4.40
CA ALA A 141 -21.30 -35.59 -4.46
C ALA A 141 -20.28 -34.77 -5.24
N GLN A 142 -20.69 -34.23 -6.39
CA GLN A 142 -19.87 -33.36 -7.23
C GLN A 142 -19.49 -32.07 -6.47
N VAL A 143 -20.45 -31.37 -5.85
CA VAL A 143 -20.20 -30.15 -5.04
C VAL A 143 -19.27 -30.44 -3.88
N PHE A 144 -19.47 -31.53 -3.14
CA PHE A 144 -18.63 -31.86 -1.98
C PHE A 144 -17.15 -32.01 -2.36
N VAL A 145 -16.88 -32.53 -3.53
CA VAL A 145 -15.52 -32.82 -4.02
C VAL A 145 -14.92 -31.59 -4.75
N SER A 146 -15.75 -30.77 -5.43
CA SER A 146 -15.28 -29.65 -6.27
C SER A 146 -15.19 -28.32 -5.54
N LEU A 147 -16.11 -28.05 -4.61
CA LEU A 147 -16.20 -26.79 -3.87
C LEU A 147 -14.88 -26.36 -3.20
N PRO A 148 -14.11 -27.25 -2.56
CA PRO A 148 -12.82 -26.89 -1.98
C PRO A 148 -11.81 -26.36 -3.01
N PHE A 149 -11.80 -26.86 -4.24
CA PHE A 149 -10.90 -26.38 -5.31
C PHE A 149 -11.20 -24.92 -5.65
N LEU A 150 -12.48 -24.58 -5.78
CA LEU A 150 -12.90 -23.19 -6.02
C LEU A 150 -12.51 -22.28 -4.85
N ILE A 151 -12.81 -22.70 -3.62
CA ILE A 151 -12.56 -21.89 -2.42
C ILE A 151 -11.07 -21.61 -2.26
N VAL A 152 -10.20 -22.62 -2.31
CA VAL A 152 -8.77 -22.49 -2.10
C VAL A 152 -8.13 -21.62 -3.18
N THR A 153 -8.52 -21.83 -4.44
CA THR A 153 -7.99 -21.06 -5.57
C THR A 153 -8.41 -19.59 -5.48
N LEU A 154 -9.68 -19.32 -5.18
CA LEU A 154 -10.20 -17.96 -5.05
C LEU A 154 -9.67 -17.26 -3.81
N GLU A 155 -9.53 -17.96 -2.66
CA GLU A 155 -8.90 -17.41 -1.46
C GLU A 155 -7.46 -16.97 -1.74
N SER A 156 -6.68 -17.79 -2.45
CA SER A 156 -5.31 -17.45 -2.85
C SER A 156 -5.29 -16.19 -3.72
N ALA A 157 -6.19 -16.10 -4.71
CA ALA A 157 -6.31 -14.91 -5.56
C ALA A 157 -6.72 -13.66 -4.76
N LEU A 158 -7.63 -13.79 -3.80
CA LEU A 158 -8.06 -12.70 -2.93
C LEU A 158 -6.92 -12.18 -2.04
N ARG A 159 -6.05 -13.07 -1.54
CA ARG A 159 -4.90 -12.73 -0.69
C ARG A 159 -3.73 -12.14 -1.49
N ALA A 160 -3.57 -12.54 -2.74
CA ALA A 160 -2.54 -12.02 -3.63
C ALA A 160 -2.84 -10.59 -4.12
N ARG A 161 -4.03 -10.05 -3.83
CA ARG A 161 -4.38 -8.66 -4.18
C ARG A 161 -3.54 -7.67 -3.39
N GLU A 162 -3.28 -6.52 -4.02
CA GLU A 162 -2.66 -5.38 -3.34
C GLU A 162 -3.48 -4.99 -2.09
N PRO A 163 -2.84 -4.94 -0.90
CA PRO A 163 -3.54 -4.60 0.33
C PRO A 163 -4.02 -3.14 0.31
N GLY A 164 -5.19 -2.90 0.96
CA GLY A 164 -5.73 -1.55 1.11
C GLY A 164 -6.53 -1.00 -0.07
N LEU A 165 -6.71 -1.73 -1.19
CA LEU A 165 -7.59 -1.30 -2.28
C LEU A 165 -9.05 -1.16 -1.84
N ASP A 166 -9.53 -2.08 -0.99
CA ASP A 166 -10.91 -2.05 -0.47
C ASP A 166 -11.10 -0.88 0.52
N GLU A 167 -10.08 -0.59 1.33
CA GLU A 167 -10.05 0.56 2.24
C GLU A 167 -10.04 1.87 1.46
N MET A 168 -9.22 1.96 0.42
CA MET A 168 -9.16 3.12 -0.47
C MET A 168 -10.52 3.36 -1.14
N ALA A 169 -11.15 2.34 -1.71
CA ALA A 169 -12.48 2.48 -2.31
C ALA A 169 -13.54 2.91 -1.29
N SER A 170 -13.44 2.40 -0.06
CA SER A 170 -14.33 2.79 1.05
C SER A 170 -14.12 4.24 1.47
N SER A 171 -12.88 4.74 1.55
CA SER A 171 -12.59 6.14 1.88
C SER A 171 -13.13 7.11 0.81
N LEU A 172 -13.14 6.67 -0.45
CA LEU A 172 -13.75 7.40 -1.56
C LEU A 172 -15.29 7.38 -1.55
N GLY A 173 -15.92 6.68 -0.59
CA GLY A 173 -17.36 6.65 -0.38
C GLY A 173 -18.07 5.36 -0.82
N ALA A 174 -17.35 4.33 -1.29
CA ALA A 174 -17.97 3.10 -1.77
C ALA A 174 -18.58 2.27 -0.62
N SER A 175 -19.80 1.78 -0.83
CA SER A 175 -20.41 0.79 0.06
C SER A 175 -19.73 -0.58 -0.09
N PRO A 176 -19.76 -1.47 0.92
CA PRO A 176 -19.14 -2.79 0.83
C PRO A 176 -19.57 -3.60 -0.39
N SER A 177 -20.85 -3.58 -0.76
CA SER A 177 -21.36 -4.25 -1.96
C SER A 177 -20.76 -3.64 -3.24
N ARG A 178 -20.61 -2.32 -3.30
CA ARG A 178 -20.02 -1.64 -4.45
C ARG A 178 -18.53 -1.92 -4.56
N VAL A 179 -17.79 -1.97 -3.45
CA VAL A 179 -16.39 -2.42 -3.40
C VAL A 179 -16.28 -3.84 -3.96
N PHE A 180 -17.14 -4.75 -3.51
CA PHE A 180 -17.13 -6.13 -4.01
C PHE A 180 -17.34 -6.20 -5.52
N TRP A 181 -18.42 -5.61 -6.06
CA TRP A 181 -18.77 -5.75 -7.46
C TRP A 181 -17.87 -4.95 -8.41
N GLN A 182 -17.36 -3.78 -8.00
CA GLN A 182 -16.60 -2.88 -8.89
C GLN A 182 -15.08 -2.97 -8.72
N ILE A 183 -14.59 -3.43 -7.56
CA ILE A 183 -13.16 -3.50 -7.26
C ILE A 183 -12.72 -4.94 -7.03
N THR A 184 -13.33 -5.64 -6.05
CA THR A 184 -12.86 -6.97 -5.65
C THR A 184 -13.07 -8.01 -6.75
N LEU A 185 -14.31 -8.18 -7.20
CA LEU A 185 -14.65 -9.20 -8.20
C LEU A 185 -13.88 -9.02 -9.51
N PRO A 186 -13.80 -7.83 -10.13
CA PRO A 186 -13.04 -7.65 -11.38
C PRO A 186 -11.54 -7.94 -11.25
N THR A 187 -10.95 -7.68 -10.08
CA THR A 187 -9.52 -7.94 -9.85
C THR A 187 -9.22 -9.43 -9.66
N VAL A 188 -10.15 -10.20 -9.07
CA VAL A 188 -9.98 -11.64 -8.85
C VAL A 188 -10.65 -12.50 -9.91
N LEU A 189 -11.32 -11.91 -10.90
CA LEU A 189 -12.03 -12.65 -11.96
C LEU A 189 -11.15 -13.69 -12.68
N PRO A 190 -9.87 -13.46 -13.00
CA PRO A 190 -8.99 -14.49 -13.54
C PRO A 190 -8.79 -15.67 -12.58
N GLY A 191 -8.65 -15.39 -11.28
CA GLY A 191 -8.53 -16.44 -10.24
C GLY A 191 -9.82 -17.21 -10.06
N LEU A 192 -10.96 -16.52 -10.10
CA LEU A 192 -12.29 -17.14 -10.06
C LEU A 192 -12.50 -18.08 -11.27
N GLY A 193 -12.12 -17.63 -12.48
CA GLY A 193 -12.20 -18.44 -13.69
C GLY A 193 -11.36 -19.72 -13.59
N ARG A 194 -10.12 -19.60 -13.10
CA ARG A 194 -9.25 -20.78 -12.87
C ARG A 194 -9.84 -21.72 -11.82
N GLY A 195 -10.33 -21.18 -10.71
CA GLY A 195 -10.98 -21.98 -9.66
C GLY A 195 -12.23 -22.69 -10.15
N ALA A 196 -13.06 -22.02 -10.95
CA ALA A 196 -14.25 -22.59 -11.57
C ALA A 196 -13.91 -23.71 -12.56
N ALA A 197 -12.86 -23.54 -13.37
CA ALA A 197 -12.40 -24.60 -14.28
C ALA A 197 -11.88 -25.83 -13.56
N LEU A 198 -11.07 -25.64 -12.50
CA LEU A 198 -10.58 -26.74 -11.69
C LEU A 198 -11.73 -27.47 -10.99
N ALA A 199 -12.70 -26.75 -10.45
CA ALA A 199 -13.91 -27.33 -9.86
C ALA A 199 -14.71 -28.13 -10.90
N LEU A 200 -14.93 -27.56 -12.09
CA LEU A 200 -15.66 -28.23 -13.18
C LEU A 200 -14.93 -29.49 -13.70
N ALA A 201 -13.61 -29.39 -13.88
CA ALA A 201 -12.80 -30.55 -14.28
C ALA A 201 -12.88 -31.68 -13.22
N ARG A 202 -12.88 -31.29 -11.94
CA ARG A 202 -13.04 -32.25 -10.83
C ARG A 202 -14.44 -32.88 -10.81
N CYS A 203 -15.50 -32.09 -11.07
CA CYS A 203 -16.87 -32.60 -11.23
C CYS A 203 -16.99 -33.61 -12.37
N LEU A 204 -16.41 -33.29 -13.53
CA LEU A 204 -16.44 -34.14 -14.72
C LEU A 204 -15.75 -35.50 -14.49
N GLY A 205 -14.67 -35.50 -13.71
CA GLY A 205 -13.94 -36.74 -13.40
C GLY A 205 -14.42 -37.48 -12.15
N GLU A 206 -15.51 -37.02 -11.48
CA GLU A 206 -15.97 -37.62 -10.23
C GLU A 206 -16.67 -38.97 -10.50
N PHE A 207 -16.14 -39.99 -9.83
CA PHE A 207 -16.58 -41.40 -9.98
C PHE A 207 -16.94 -42.05 -8.64
N GLY A 208 -15.98 -42.07 -7.70
CA GLY A 208 -16.04 -42.88 -6.50
C GLY A 208 -17.13 -42.46 -5.51
N ALA A 209 -17.26 -41.14 -5.26
CA ALA A 209 -18.30 -40.60 -4.38
C ALA A 209 -19.68 -40.75 -5.01
N THR A 210 -19.79 -40.57 -6.31
CA THR A 210 -21.05 -40.76 -7.06
C THR A 210 -21.50 -42.22 -7.04
N LEU A 211 -20.62 -43.19 -7.30
CA LEU A 211 -20.94 -44.61 -7.27
C LEU A 211 -21.48 -45.04 -5.90
N THR A 212 -20.83 -44.64 -4.82
CA THR A 212 -21.18 -45.07 -3.46
C THR A 212 -22.42 -44.37 -2.90
N PHE A 213 -22.67 -43.09 -3.25
CA PHE A 213 -23.77 -42.30 -2.71
C PHE A 213 -25.00 -42.26 -3.62
N ALA A 214 -24.80 -42.18 -4.96
CA ALA A 214 -25.89 -42.07 -5.93
C ALA A 214 -26.17 -43.38 -6.69
N GLY A 215 -25.23 -44.34 -6.67
CA GLY A 215 -25.35 -45.55 -7.45
C GLY A 215 -25.12 -45.34 -8.95
N SER A 216 -25.56 -46.30 -9.81
CA SER A 216 -25.39 -46.26 -11.26
C SER A 216 -26.67 -46.65 -11.99
N MET A 217 -27.63 -45.77 -12.10
CA MET A 217 -28.89 -45.95 -12.82
C MET A 217 -28.86 -45.15 -14.12
N GLN A 218 -29.06 -45.83 -15.27
CA GLN A 218 -29.05 -45.18 -16.57
C GLN A 218 -30.07 -44.04 -16.66
N GLY A 219 -29.66 -42.90 -17.20
CA GLY A 219 -30.49 -41.69 -17.33
C GLY A 219 -30.77 -40.91 -16.04
N VAL A 220 -30.44 -41.47 -14.84
CA VAL A 220 -30.74 -40.85 -13.54
C VAL A 220 -29.45 -40.50 -12.76
N THR A 221 -28.53 -41.47 -12.60
CA THR A 221 -27.31 -41.27 -11.78
C THR A 221 -26.04 -41.72 -12.48
N ARG A 222 -26.15 -42.42 -13.63
CA ARG A 222 -24.99 -42.91 -14.37
C ARG A 222 -24.31 -41.80 -15.15
N THR A 223 -23.28 -41.22 -14.54
CA THR A 223 -22.43 -40.19 -15.18
C THR A 223 -21.45 -40.82 -16.18
N MET A 224 -20.80 -39.98 -17.00
CA MET A 224 -19.81 -40.40 -18.00
C MET A 224 -18.68 -41.27 -17.40
N PRO A 225 -18.03 -40.93 -16.27
CA PRO A 225 -17.04 -41.79 -15.62
C PRO A 225 -17.61 -43.15 -15.20
N LEU A 226 -18.85 -43.18 -14.73
CA LEU A 226 -19.53 -44.44 -14.39
C LEU A 226 -19.81 -45.30 -15.63
N GLN A 227 -20.21 -44.69 -16.74
CA GLN A 227 -20.42 -45.38 -18.01
C GLN A 227 -19.10 -45.94 -18.56
N ILE A 228 -18.00 -45.14 -18.51
CA ILE A 228 -16.66 -45.59 -18.91
C ILE A 228 -16.22 -46.81 -18.08
N TYR A 229 -16.45 -46.79 -16.77
CA TYR A 229 -16.10 -47.89 -15.89
C TYR A 229 -16.85 -49.19 -16.24
N LEU A 230 -18.15 -49.08 -16.48
CA LEU A 230 -18.97 -50.26 -16.89
C LEU A 230 -18.59 -50.77 -18.28
N ALA A 231 -18.41 -49.87 -19.24
CA ALA A 231 -18.00 -50.21 -20.59
C ALA A 231 -16.63 -50.90 -20.65
N ARG A 232 -15.70 -50.55 -19.72
CA ARG A 232 -14.37 -51.18 -19.67
C ARG A 232 -14.41 -52.70 -19.54
N GLU A 233 -15.41 -53.24 -18.85
CA GLU A 233 -15.54 -54.69 -18.64
C GLU A 233 -16.22 -55.41 -19.81
N SER A 234 -17.06 -54.71 -20.58
CA SER A 234 -17.85 -55.29 -21.67
C SER A 234 -17.33 -54.91 -23.07
N ASP A 235 -16.90 -53.69 -23.27
CA ASP A 235 -16.44 -53.14 -24.55
C ASP A 235 -15.33 -52.08 -24.32
N ALA A 236 -14.09 -52.53 -24.42
CA ALA A 236 -12.91 -51.65 -24.20
C ALA A 236 -12.79 -50.53 -25.26
N ALA A 237 -13.30 -50.74 -26.48
CA ALA A 237 -13.28 -49.73 -27.54
C ALA A 237 -14.24 -48.57 -27.19
N LEU A 238 -15.46 -48.93 -26.76
CA LEU A 238 -16.44 -47.95 -26.24
C LEU A 238 -15.90 -47.17 -25.06
N ALA A 239 -15.30 -47.82 -24.06
CA ALA A 239 -14.70 -47.16 -22.89
C ALA A 239 -13.62 -46.18 -23.30
N LEU A 240 -12.79 -46.49 -24.26
CA LEU A 240 -11.71 -45.67 -24.78
C LEU A 240 -12.26 -44.46 -25.54
N ALA A 241 -13.26 -44.63 -26.37
CA ALA A 241 -13.96 -43.57 -27.09
C ALA A 241 -14.59 -42.56 -26.14
N LEU A 242 -15.34 -43.03 -25.13
CA LEU A 242 -15.97 -42.18 -24.12
C LEU A 242 -14.92 -41.44 -23.25
N GLY A 243 -13.79 -42.10 -22.94
CA GLY A 243 -12.68 -41.52 -22.22
C GLY A 243 -12.02 -40.35 -22.97
N VAL A 244 -11.86 -40.51 -24.31
CA VAL A 244 -11.31 -39.41 -25.14
C VAL A 244 -12.29 -38.25 -25.24
N VAL A 245 -13.58 -38.48 -25.30
CA VAL A 245 -14.60 -37.40 -25.27
C VAL A 245 -14.55 -36.66 -23.95
N LEU A 246 -14.49 -37.36 -22.82
CA LEU A 246 -14.37 -36.74 -21.50
C LEU A 246 -13.08 -35.92 -21.37
N LEU A 247 -11.96 -36.48 -21.88
CA LEU A 247 -10.69 -35.75 -21.94
C LEU A 247 -10.80 -34.48 -22.79
N GLY A 248 -11.45 -34.56 -23.96
CA GLY A 248 -11.70 -33.42 -24.84
C GLY A 248 -12.54 -32.33 -24.19
N VAL A 249 -13.60 -32.69 -23.46
CA VAL A 249 -14.42 -31.74 -22.68
C VAL A 249 -13.59 -31.09 -21.57
N ALA A 250 -12.84 -31.89 -20.82
CA ALA A 250 -11.97 -31.35 -19.76
C ALA A 250 -10.88 -30.41 -20.32
N ALA A 251 -10.23 -30.82 -21.42
CA ALA A 251 -9.23 -30.00 -22.11
C ALA A 251 -9.82 -28.68 -22.63
N LEU A 252 -11.04 -28.73 -23.20
CA LEU A 252 -11.76 -27.51 -23.63
C LEU A 252 -12.03 -26.56 -22.47
N VAL A 253 -12.49 -27.08 -21.34
CA VAL A 253 -12.75 -26.29 -20.12
C VAL A 253 -11.47 -25.61 -19.66
N VAL A 254 -10.36 -26.33 -19.56
CA VAL A 254 -9.06 -25.76 -19.16
C VAL A 254 -8.57 -24.74 -20.18
N ALA A 255 -8.63 -25.06 -21.48
CA ALA A 255 -8.21 -24.14 -22.55
C ALA A 255 -9.01 -22.82 -22.55
N LEU A 256 -10.32 -22.89 -22.31
CA LEU A 256 -11.16 -21.71 -22.20
C LEU A 256 -10.74 -20.76 -21.06
N THR A 257 -10.22 -21.31 -19.95
CA THR A 257 -9.80 -20.50 -18.79
C THR A 257 -8.39 -19.94 -18.90
N GLU A 258 -7.49 -20.66 -19.60
CA GLU A 258 -6.13 -20.20 -19.85
C GLU A 258 -6.05 -19.21 -21.05
N THR A 259 -7.11 -19.11 -21.85
CA THR A 259 -7.15 -18.19 -22.98
C THR A 259 -7.19 -16.74 -22.51
N PRO A 260 -6.27 -15.85 -22.94
CA PRO A 260 -6.24 -14.46 -22.54
C PRO A 260 -7.36 -13.66 -23.26
N TRP A 261 -8.59 -13.82 -22.83
CA TRP A 261 -9.79 -13.17 -23.41
C TRP A 261 -9.66 -11.66 -23.58
N GLY A 262 -8.87 -11.01 -22.71
CA GLY A 262 -8.58 -9.58 -22.82
C GLY A 262 -7.85 -9.21 -24.11
N HIS A 263 -6.92 -10.03 -24.57
CA HIS A 263 -6.20 -9.85 -25.83
C HIS A 263 -7.08 -10.17 -27.03
N LEU A 264 -7.87 -11.24 -26.97
CA LEU A 264 -8.83 -11.58 -28.03
C LEU A 264 -9.88 -10.48 -28.22
N ALA A 265 -10.46 -9.98 -27.13
CA ALA A 265 -11.43 -8.88 -27.18
C ALA A 265 -10.81 -7.56 -27.67
N ALA A 266 -9.51 -7.31 -27.44
CA ALA A 266 -8.78 -6.19 -28.01
C ALA A 266 -8.55 -6.36 -29.53
N LEU A 267 -8.16 -7.57 -29.97
CA LEU A 267 -7.96 -7.89 -31.38
C LEU A 267 -9.26 -7.84 -32.18
N VAL A 268 -10.37 -8.33 -31.64
CA VAL A 268 -11.69 -8.25 -32.28
C VAL A 268 -12.17 -6.80 -32.38
N ARG A 269 -11.97 -5.99 -31.32
CA ARG A 269 -12.28 -4.55 -31.36
C ARG A 269 -11.43 -3.80 -32.36
N SER A 270 -10.14 -4.10 -32.47
CA SER A 270 -9.27 -3.44 -33.44
C SER A 270 -9.65 -3.79 -34.89
N ARG A 271 -10.10 -5.02 -35.15
CA ARG A 271 -10.60 -5.43 -36.47
C ARG A 271 -11.95 -4.81 -36.81
N LEU A 272 -12.86 -4.67 -35.84
CA LEU A 272 -14.16 -4.02 -36.02
C LEU A 272 -14.04 -2.50 -36.14
N SER A 273 -13.01 -1.88 -35.59
CA SER A 273 -12.75 -0.43 -35.78
C SER A 273 -12.05 -0.10 -37.10
N SER A 274 -11.38 -1.06 -37.71
CA SER A 274 -10.75 -0.89 -39.04
C SER A 274 -11.75 -0.98 -40.22
N THR A 275 -12.99 -1.41 -39.98
CA THR A 275 -14.04 -1.52 -41.00
C THR A 275 -15.01 -0.33 -41.06
N ARG A 276 -14.74 0.78 -40.35
CA ARG A 276 -15.49 2.03 -40.56
C ARG A 276 -14.69 2.95 -41.46
N PRO A 277 -15.08 3.10 -42.77
CA PRO A 277 -14.54 4.15 -43.63
C PRO A 277 -15.02 5.50 -43.13
N GLY A 278 -14.12 6.44 -43.18
CA GLY A 278 -14.19 7.83 -42.84
C GLY A 278 -15.55 8.51 -42.81
N LEU A 279 -15.82 9.14 -41.69
CA LEU A 279 -16.70 10.30 -41.65
C LEU A 279 -16.10 11.34 -40.71
N VAL A 280 -15.79 12.46 -41.36
CA VAL A 280 -15.59 13.79 -40.77
C VAL A 280 -14.27 14.04 -40.04
N ARG A 281 -13.25 14.33 -40.83
CA ARG A 281 -12.21 15.26 -40.46
C ARG A 281 -12.81 16.66 -40.54
N ALA A 282 -13.34 17.19 -39.44
CA ALA A 282 -13.68 18.59 -39.34
C ALA A 282 -12.39 19.40 -39.43
N HIS A 283 -12.24 20.16 -40.49
CA HIS A 283 -11.23 21.20 -40.62
C HIS A 283 -11.47 22.26 -39.54
N LEU A 284 -10.53 22.38 -38.61
CA LEU A 284 -10.35 23.60 -37.83
C LEU A 284 -9.48 24.53 -38.68
N PRO A 285 -9.88 25.81 -38.92
CA PRO A 285 -9.08 26.72 -39.70
C PRO A 285 -7.76 27.05 -38.97
N ALA A 286 -6.69 27.00 -39.72
CA ALA A 286 -5.41 27.53 -39.32
C ALA A 286 -5.51 29.03 -39.09
N SER A 287 -5.49 29.46 -37.86
CA SER A 287 -5.39 30.87 -37.45
C SER A 287 -3.92 31.29 -37.45
N GLY A 288 -3.70 32.40 -38.14
CA GLY A 288 -2.54 33.08 -38.58
C GLY A 288 -1.29 33.14 -37.69
N ALA A 289 -0.19 33.15 -38.37
CA ALA A 289 1.12 33.54 -37.90
C ALA A 289 1.09 34.94 -37.24
N GLY A 290 1.46 35.02 -35.96
CA GLY A 290 1.84 36.25 -35.29
C GLY A 290 3.36 36.43 -35.29
N PRO A 291 3.92 37.64 -35.27
CA PRO A 291 5.31 37.90 -35.53
C PRO A 291 6.23 37.53 -34.38
N GLY A 292 7.47 37.13 -34.73
CA GLY A 292 8.52 36.73 -33.82
C GLY A 292 8.99 37.83 -32.86
N PRO A 293 9.67 37.44 -31.80
CA PRO A 293 10.17 38.40 -30.80
C PRO A 293 11.38 39.18 -31.34
N THR A 294 11.29 40.49 -31.25
CA THR A 294 12.37 41.44 -31.46
C THR A 294 13.25 41.48 -30.21
N ASP A 295 14.55 41.29 -30.42
CA ASP A 295 15.60 41.54 -29.45
C ASP A 295 15.66 43.02 -29.05
N GLU A 296 15.50 43.35 -27.77
CA GLU A 296 16.00 44.59 -27.18
C GLU A 296 16.77 44.32 -25.89
N PRO A 297 17.87 45.03 -25.66
CA PRO A 297 18.83 44.69 -24.59
C PRO A 297 18.40 45.24 -23.22
N LEU A 298 18.61 44.40 -22.20
CA LEU A 298 18.44 44.74 -20.79
C LEU A 298 19.49 45.76 -20.34
N SER A 299 19.04 46.96 -20.03
CA SER A 299 19.83 47.95 -19.28
C SER A 299 19.74 47.68 -17.77
N ALA A 300 20.92 47.64 -17.14
CA ALA A 300 21.09 47.58 -15.70
C ALA A 300 20.58 48.84 -15.01
N GLY A 301 19.75 48.70 -13.99
CA GLY A 301 19.32 49.75 -13.08
C GLY A 301 19.06 49.17 -11.70
N GLY A 302 19.98 49.44 -10.75
CA GLY A 302 19.84 49.03 -9.36
C GLY A 302 18.73 49.80 -8.64
N GLY A 303 18.12 49.16 -7.67
CA GLY A 303 17.16 49.76 -6.76
C GLY A 303 16.88 48.85 -5.57
N HIS A 304 17.54 49.09 -4.47
CA HIS A 304 17.18 48.53 -3.16
C HIS A 304 15.75 48.95 -2.80
N GLY A 305 14.80 48.00 -2.78
CA GLY A 305 13.45 48.20 -2.28
C GLY A 305 13.22 47.38 -1.03
N LEU A 306 13.04 48.09 0.06
CA LEU A 306 12.67 47.64 1.39
C LEU A 306 11.45 46.71 1.37
N VAL A 307 11.55 45.62 2.11
CA VAL A 307 10.44 44.72 2.49
C VAL A 307 9.40 45.55 3.25
N PRO A 308 8.13 45.62 2.84
CA PRO A 308 7.11 46.19 3.71
C PRO A 308 6.75 45.14 4.78
N THR A 309 7.02 45.49 6.04
CA THR A 309 6.35 44.91 7.21
C THR A 309 4.87 45.20 7.09
N GLY A 310 4.11 44.25 6.53
CA GLY A 310 2.66 44.32 6.44
C GLY A 310 2.02 44.05 7.79
N SER A 311 1.39 45.10 8.31
CA SER A 311 0.44 45.07 9.40
C SER A 311 -0.56 43.93 9.25
N GLU A 312 -0.87 43.26 10.37
CA GLU A 312 -2.01 42.41 10.56
C GLU A 312 -3.31 43.08 10.09
N THR A 313 -3.79 42.75 8.91
CA THR A 313 -5.18 42.98 8.55
C THR A 313 -6.04 41.88 9.18
N ALA A 314 -6.65 42.25 10.30
CA ALA A 314 -7.79 41.51 10.83
C ALA A 314 -8.89 41.44 9.78
N GLY A 315 -9.35 40.20 9.44
CA GLY A 315 -10.68 40.00 8.85
C GLY A 315 -10.81 39.24 7.54
N SER A 316 -10.49 37.96 7.53
CA SER A 316 -11.30 36.94 6.88
C SER A 316 -11.00 35.62 7.60
N SER A 317 -12.00 35.07 8.29
CA SER A 317 -11.88 33.72 8.85
C SER A 317 -11.48 32.77 7.72
N PRO A 318 -10.41 31.96 7.86
CA PRO A 318 -9.99 31.03 6.83
C PRO A 318 -11.16 30.10 6.50
N SER A 319 -11.61 30.13 5.24
CA SER A 319 -12.66 29.19 4.77
C SER A 319 -12.08 27.76 4.83
N GLY A 320 -12.74 26.87 5.55
CA GLY A 320 -12.30 25.46 5.67
C GLY A 320 -12.90 24.79 6.90
N THR A 321 -12.70 23.50 7.01
CA THR A 321 -13.24 22.65 8.07
C THR A 321 -12.14 22.33 9.08
N PRO A 322 -12.20 22.76 10.35
CA PRO A 322 -11.21 22.42 11.37
C PRO A 322 -11.26 20.91 11.69
N VAL A 323 -10.12 20.34 12.04
CA VAL A 323 -10.04 18.96 12.55
C VAL A 323 -9.40 18.97 13.92
N HIS A 324 -10.01 18.28 14.88
CA HIS A 324 -9.45 18.11 16.21
C HIS A 324 -9.50 16.64 16.60
N VAL A 325 -8.38 16.09 17.02
CA VAL A 325 -8.24 14.73 17.51
C VAL A 325 -7.61 14.82 18.89
N ASP A 326 -8.36 14.42 19.91
CA ASP A 326 -7.88 14.28 21.30
C ASP A 326 -8.25 12.88 21.77
N GLY A 327 -7.27 11.95 21.78
CA GLY A 327 -7.59 10.56 22.10
C GLY A 327 -6.41 9.61 22.05
N SER A 328 -6.68 8.33 22.32
CA SER A 328 -5.66 7.29 22.39
C SER A 328 -6.02 6.00 21.64
N VAL A 329 -4.96 5.29 21.22
CA VAL A 329 -5.04 3.92 20.66
C VAL A 329 -4.04 3.06 21.44
N ARG A 330 -4.53 2.27 22.39
CA ARG A 330 -3.72 1.54 23.38
C ARG A 330 -2.80 0.51 22.76
N GLU A 331 -3.29 -0.26 21.80
CA GLU A 331 -2.48 -1.28 21.11
C GLU A 331 -1.24 -0.71 20.42
N ARG A 332 -1.24 0.61 20.14
CA ARG A 332 -0.15 1.30 19.45
C ARG A 332 0.65 2.23 20.37
N GLY A 333 0.32 2.29 21.66
CA GLY A 333 0.93 3.25 22.59
C GLY A 333 0.74 4.72 22.19
N TRP A 334 -0.32 5.01 21.43
CA TRP A 334 -0.57 6.32 20.81
C TRP A 334 -1.57 7.12 21.64
N ALA A 335 -1.22 8.37 21.96
CA ALA A 335 -2.09 9.32 22.67
C ALA A 335 -1.74 10.76 22.20
N VAL A 336 -2.67 11.40 21.50
CA VAL A 336 -2.42 12.68 20.80
C VAL A 336 -3.56 13.65 21.03
N ASP A 337 -3.22 14.92 21.32
CA ASP A 337 -4.06 16.09 21.09
C ASP A 337 -3.48 16.85 19.89
N ALA A 338 -4.17 16.85 18.76
CA ALA A 338 -3.74 17.51 17.53
C ALA A 338 -4.87 18.29 16.88
N ARG A 339 -4.55 19.54 16.45
CA ARG A 339 -5.51 20.45 15.83
C ARG A 339 -5.02 20.90 14.46
N LEU A 340 -5.82 20.57 13.43
CA LEU A 340 -5.58 21.06 12.07
C LEU A 340 -6.41 22.34 11.86
N ARG A 341 -5.74 23.42 11.49
CA ARG A 341 -6.41 24.69 11.20
C ARG A 341 -7.19 24.63 9.89
N PRO A 342 -8.37 25.25 9.82
CA PRO A 342 -9.22 25.22 8.63
C PRO A 342 -8.51 25.81 7.42
N GLY A 343 -8.59 25.11 6.28
CA GLY A 343 -8.07 25.54 4.99
C GLY A 343 -6.55 25.63 4.87
N LEU A 344 -5.79 25.17 5.89
CA LEU A 344 -4.33 25.19 5.88
C LEU A 344 -3.74 23.78 5.76
N VAL A 345 -2.50 23.73 5.28
CA VAL A 345 -1.69 22.51 5.26
C VAL A 345 -0.91 22.39 6.58
N THR A 346 -1.18 21.34 7.33
CA THR A 346 -0.43 20.98 8.53
C THR A 346 0.43 19.76 8.23
N ALA A 347 1.75 19.91 8.29
CA ALA A 347 2.68 18.78 8.16
C ALA A 347 2.81 18.04 9.48
N VAL A 348 2.88 16.71 9.41
CA VAL A 348 3.20 15.83 10.53
C VAL A 348 4.48 15.09 10.22
N VAL A 349 5.50 15.35 11.03
CA VAL A 349 6.83 14.76 10.91
C VAL A 349 7.17 13.96 12.16
N GLY A 350 8.13 13.03 12.06
CA GLY A 350 8.53 12.16 13.17
C GLY A 350 9.27 10.93 12.65
N HIS A 351 9.99 10.22 13.52
CA HIS A 351 10.66 8.98 13.15
C HIS A 351 9.65 7.87 12.72
N ASN A 352 10.17 6.79 12.15
CA ASN A 352 9.33 5.63 11.82
C ASN A 352 8.77 5.04 13.12
N GLY A 353 7.45 4.78 13.14
CA GLY A 353 6.77 4.33 14.35
C GLY A 353 6.29 5.44 15.30
N ALA A 354 6.58 6.72 15.05
CA ALA A 354 6.14 7.85 15.88
C ALA A 354 4.61 8.05 15.95
N GLY A 355 3.82 7.31 15.14
CA GLY A 355 2.36 7.38 15.17
C GLY A 355 1.73 8.29 14.12
N LYS A 356 2.49 8.82 13.15
CA LYS A 356 2.01 9.68 12.05
C LYS A 356 0.86 9.06 11.26
N SER A 357 1.07 7.83 10.78
CA SER A 357 0.04 7.11 10.01
C SER A 357 -1.16 6.71 10.89
N THR A 358 -0.98 6.57 12.21
CA THR A 358 -2.10 6.36 13.15
C THR A 358 -2.99 7.59 13.18
N LEU A 359 -2.43 8.80 13.29
CA LEU A 359 -3.19 10.05 13.20
C LEU A 359 -3.96 10.14 11.87
N ALA A 360 -3.28 9.87 10.75
CA ALA A 360 -3.90 9.85 9.42
C ALA A 360 -5.07 8.86 9.34
N GLN A 361 -4.93 7.64 9.87
CA GLN A 361 -5.96 6.61 9.89
C GLN A 361 -7.14 6.96 10.80
N VAL A 362 -6.90 7.59 11.96
CA VAL A 362 -7.94 8.08 12.86
C VAL A 362 -8.76 9.17 12.17
N VAL A 363 -8.13 10.17 11.56
CA VAL A 363 -8.81 11.23 10.82
C VAL A 363 -9.59 10.66 9.62
N ALA A 364 -8.98 9.74 8.86
CA ALA A 364 -9.61 9.07 7.72
C ALA A 364 -10.81 8.18 8.13
N GLY A 365 -10.89 7.72 9.39
CA GLY A 365 -11.94 6.81 9.86
C GLY A 365 -11.73 5.36 9.46
N THR A 366 -10.49 4.95 9.29
CA THR A 366 -10.07 3.56 9.08
C THR A 366 -9.59 2.90 10.38
N LEU A 367 -9.27 3.71 11.40
CA LEU A 367 -8.91 3.28 12.74
C LEU A 367 -9.81 4.00 13.75
N ARG A 368 -10.30 3.26 14.75
CA ARG A 368 -11.11 3.79 15.84
C ARG A 368 -10.26 4.14 17.05
N LEU A 369 -10.63 5.20 17.77
CA LEU A 369 -10.07 5.55 19.07
C LEU A 369 -10.54 4.57 20.16
N ASP A 370 -9.65 4.22 21.10
CA ASP A 370 -10.01 3.48 22.31
C ASP A 370 -10.59 4.42 23.39
N SER A 371 -10.13 5.67 23.42
CA SER A 371 -10.64 6.73 24.29
C SER A 371 -10.43 8.11 23.68
N GLY A 372 -11.21 9.09 24.10
CA GLY A 372 -11.17 10.45 23.61
C GLY A 372 -12.16 10.72 22.49
N SER A 373 -11.91 11.73 21.65
CA SER A 373 -12.78 12.10 20.54
C SER A 373 -12.03 12.62 19.32
N ALA A 374 -12.61 12.42 18.13
CA ALA A 374 -12.21 13.10 16.91
C ALA A 374 -13.37 13.89 16.33
N ARG A 375 -13.11 15.13 15.89
CA ARG A 375 -14.08 16.05 15.31
C ARG A 375 -13.62 16.54 13.95
N ILE A 376 -14.55 16.71 13.03
CA ILE A 376 -14.37 17.37 11.74
C ILE A 376 -15.43 18.44 11.61
N GLY A 377 -15.04 19.70 11.64
CA GLY A 377 -15.96 20.81 11.88
C GLY A 377 -16.63 20.67 13.24
N GLU A 378 -17.93 20.91 13.28
CA GLU A 378 -18.75 20.74 14.48
C GLU A 378 -19.14 19.28 14.75
N ARG A 379 -18.86 18.38 13.79
CA ARG A 379 -19.31 16.99 13.86
C ARG A 379 -18.31 16.12 14.60
N VAL A 380 -18.78 15.41 15.65
CA VAL A 380 -18.04 14.29 16.26
C VAL A 380 -18.06 13.12 15.28
N VAL A 381 -16.88 12.64 14.91
CA VAL A 381 -16.73 11.51 13.96
C VAL A 381 -16.23 10.24 14.63
N ASP A 382 -15.66 10.35 15.83
CA ASP A 382 -15.22 9.20 16.63
C ASP A 382 -15.24 9.59 18.11
N ASP A 383 -15.92 8.80 18.93
CA ASP A 383 -15.88 8.86 20.39
C ASP A 383 -16.33 7.51 20.98
N ALA A 384 -16.58 7.46 22.31
CA ALA A 384 -17.01 6.23 22.96
C ALA A 384 -18.35 5.66 22.39
N ALA A 385 -19.27 6.56 21.98
CA ALA A 385 -20.61 6.20 21.49
C ALA A 385 -20.69 6.19 19.95
N THR A 386 -19.91 7.02 19.28
CA THR A 386 -20.03 7.32 17.85
C THR A 386 -18.81 6.84 17.09
N PHE A 387 -19.01 6.16 15.98
CA PHE A 387 -17.96 5.93 14.97
C PHE A 387 -18.51 6.14 13.58
N VAL A 388 -18.08 7.20 12.92
CA VAL A 388 -18.41 7.50 11.53
C VAL A 388 -17.37 6.84 10.62
N PRO A 389 -17.75 5.86 9.78
CA PRO A 389 -16.80 5.22 8.87
C PRO A 389 -16.29 6.18 7.79
N ALA A 390 -15.10 5.92 7.25
CA ALA A 390 -14.38 6.74 6.26
C ALA A 390 -15.28 7.29 5.13
N ARG A 391 -16.16 6.43 4.57
CA ARG A 391 -17.08 6.79 3.46
C ARG A 391 -18.05 7.92 3.76
N ARG A 392 -18.25 8.28 5.03
CA ARG A 392 -19.20 9.31 5.48
C ARG A 392 -18.53 10.52 6.13
N ARG A 393 -17.19 10.59 6.14
CA ARG A 393 -16.44 11.68 6.79
C ARG A 393 -16.14 12.88 5.90
N GLY A 394 -16.30 12.79 4.57
CA GLY A 394 -15.88 13.86 3.66
C GLY A 394 -14.37 13.97 3.49
N VAL A 395 -13.62 12.96 3.92
CA VAL A 395 -12.16 12.93 3.91
C VAL A 395 -11.66 12.20 2.66
N ALA A 396 -10.65 12.77 1.98
CA ALA A 396 -9.88 12.08 0.96
C ALA A 396 -8.50 11.72 1.49
N MET A 397 -7.98 10.56 1.11
CA MET A 397 -6.63 10.12 1.48
C MET A 397 -5.84 9.71 0.24
N VAL A 398 -4.65 10.25 0.10
CA VAL A 398 -3.61 9.78 -0.83
C VAL A 398 -2.56 9.09 0.03
N SER A 399 -2.41 7.79 -0.14
CA SER A 399 -1.43 6.98 0.60
C SER A 399 -0.12 6.87 -0.17
N GLN A 400 0.95 6.49 0.51
CA GLN A 400 2.30 6.29 -0.03
C GLN A 400 2.31 5.44 -1.31
N ALA A 401 1.55 4.33 -1.34
CA ALA A 401 1.24 3.63 -2.58
C ALA A 401 0.01 4.28 -3.24
N PRO A 402 0.04 4.65 -4.52
CA PRO A 402 -1.07 5.33 -5.21
C PRO A 402 -2.39 4.54 -5.26
N ARG A 403 -2.33 3.21 -5.06
CA ARG A 403 -3.49 2.28 -5.02
C ARG A 403 -4.49 2.56 -6.14
N ILE A 404 -3.99 2.52 -7.38
CA ILE A 404 -4.80 2.72 -8.58
C ILE A 404 -5.60 1.45 -8.89
N PHE A 405 -6.87 1.60 -9.27
CA PHE A 405 -7.69 0.49 -9.74
C PHE A 405 -7.21 0.06 -11.14
N THR A 406 -6.35 -0.94 -11.20
CA THR A 406 -5.61 -1.37 -12.38
C THR A 406 -6.50 -1.85 -13.53
N HIS A 407 -7.67 -2.41 -13.23
CA HIS A 407 -8.68 -2.86 -14.21
C HIS A 407 -9.48 -1.72 -14.84
N MET A 408 -9.42 -0.52 -14.26
CA MET A 408 -10.10 0.68 -14.75
C MET A 408 -9.18 1.56 -15.61
N SER A 409 -9.75 2.36 -16.50
CA SER A 409 -9.02 3.44 -17.14
C SER A 409 -8.70 4.56 -16.15
N VAL A 410 -7.71 5.41 -16.47
CA VAL A 410 -7.36 6.59 -15.68
C VAL A 410 -8.59 7.50 -15.44
N LEU A 411 -9.35 7.78 -16.49
CA LEU A 411 -10.57 8.57 -16.39
C LEU A 411 -11.61 7.91 -15.45
N ALA A 412 -11.77 6.58 -15.52
CA ALA A 412 -12.69 5.85 -14.64
C ALA A 412 -12.22 5.86 -13.19
N ASN A 413 -10.91 5.77 -12.93
CA ASN A 413 -10.33 5.92 -11.60
C ASN A 413 -10.69 7.27 -10.98
N VAL A 414 -10.49 8.38 -11.71
CA VAL A 414 -10.75 9.73 -11.20
C VAL A 414 -12.26 9.99 -11.09
N ALA A 415 -13.08 9.47 -12.01
CA ALA A 415 -14.54 9.60 -11.94
C ALA A 415 -15.19 8.76 -10.83
N PHE A 416 -14.50 7.75 -10.30
CA PHE A 416 -15.04 6.77 -9.35
C PHE A 416 -15.66 7.42 -8.09
N PRO A 417 -15.01 8.37 -7.38
CA PRO A 417 -15.58 8.98 -6.18
C PRO A 417 -16.91 9.71 -6.42
N LEU A 418 -17.04 10.38 -7.58
CA LEU A 418 -18.28 11.07 -7.96
C LEU A 418 -19.39 10.08 -8.29
N ARG A 419 -19.06 9.02 -9.02
CA ARG A 419 -20.00 7.93 -9.36
C ARG A 419 -20.55 7.23 -8.14
N VAL A 420 -19.70 7.03 -7.13
CA VAL A 420 -20.07 6.40 -5.85
C VAL A 420 -21.05 7.29 -5.08
N ARG A 421 -20.89 8.61 -5.17
CA ARG A 421 -21.78 9.62 -4.55
C ARG A 421 -23.06 9.88 -5.32
N GLY A 422 -23.31 9.16 -6.44
CA GLY A 422 -24.54 9.27 -7.21
C GLY A 422 -24.52 10.29 -8.36
N VAL A 423 -23.37 10.95 -8.61
CA VAL A 423 -23.22 11.88 -9.74
C VAL A 423 -23.39 11.14 -11.07
N GLY A 424 -24.08 11.75 -12.03
CA GLY A 424 -24.35 11.22 -13.36
C GLY A 424 -23.06 10.82 -14.10
N ARG A 425 -23.15 9.81 -15.00
CA ARG A 425 -21.96 9.29 -15.69
C ARG A 425 -21.27 10.34 -16.58
N ALA A 426 -22.03 11.15 -17.26
CA ALA A 426 -21.49 12.20 -18.15
C ALA A 426 -20.80 13.31 -17.33
N GLU A 427 -21.45 13.81 -16.30
CA GLU A 427 -20.94 14.83 -15.40
C GLU A 427 -19.68 14.36 -14.65
N ALA A 428 -19.70 13.15 -14.07
CA ALA A 428 -18.53 12.58 -13.39
C ALA A 428 -17.33 12.42 -14.34
N ARG A 429 -17.57 12.10 -15.63
CA ARG A 429 -16.49 12.01 -16.63
C ARG A 429 -15.96 13.39 -17.02
N ALA A 430 -16.83 14.39 -17.14
CA ALA A 430 -16.42 15.75 -17.45
C ALA A 430 -15.55 16.33 -16.32
N ALA A 431 -16.00 16.23 -15.07
CA ALA A 431 -15.25 16.67 -13.90
C ALA A 431 -13.91 15.90 -13.73
N ALA A 432 -13.91 14.60 -13.99
CA ALA A 432 -12.68 13.81 -13.96
C ALA A 432 -11.68 14.24 -15.03
N LEU A 433 -12.15 14.55 -16.26
CA LEU A 433 -11.28 15.02 -17.33
C LEU A 433 -10.70 16.40 -17.02
N GLU A 434 -11.48 17.28 -16.42
CA GLU A 434 -11.02 18.59 -15.93
C GLU A 434 -9.89 18.42 -14.89
N GLN A 435 -10.08 17.53 -13.91
CA GLN A 435 -9.04 17.24 -12.92
C GLN A 435 -7.78 16.63 -13.55
N LEU A 436 -7.92 15.75 -14.54
CA LEU A 436 -6.79 15.19 -15.27
C LEU A 436 -6.01 16.25 -16.06
N ARG A 437 -6.69 17.24 -16.64
CA ARG A 437 -6.04 18.41 -17.26
C ARG A 437 -5.27 19.22 -16.24
N ALA A 438 -5.88 19.45 -15.09
CA ALA A 438 -5.30 20.21 -14.00
C ALA A 438 -4.02 19.59 -13.39
N VAL A 439 -3.88 18.27 -13.43
CA VAL A 439 -2.66 17.57 -12.99
C VAL A 439 -1.75 17.19 -14.19
N GLY A 440 -2.02 17.69 -15.40
CA GLY A 440 -1.16 17.54 -16.57
C GLY A 440 -1.08 16.12 -17.16
N ILE A 441 -2.14 15.30 -17.04
CA ILE A 441 -2.17 13.90 -17.55
C ILE A 441 -3.47 13.55 -18.30
N ALA A 442 -4.12 14.53 -18.90
CA ALA A 442 -5.37 14.31 -19.62
C ALA A 442 -5.22 13.39 -20.86
N ASP A 443 -4.04 13.37 -21.49
CA ASP A 443 -3.66 12.47 -22.58
C ASP A 443 -3.72 11.00 -22.19
N LEU A 444 -3.54 10.68 -20.90
CA LEU A 444 -3.57 9.33 -20.37
C LEU A 444 -4.98 8.85 -19.98
N ALA A 445 -6.03 9.67 -20.17
CA ALA A 445 -7.39 9.40 -19.70
C ALA A 445 -7.93 8.00 -20.10
N HIS A 446 -7.55 7.51 -21.28
CA HIS A 446 -7.99 6.21 -21.81
C HIS A 446 -7.05 5.05 -21.49
N ARG A 447 -5.85 5.29 -20.94
CA ARG A 447 -4.94 4.23 -20.53
C ARG A 447 -5.49 3.48 -19.33
N ARG A 448 -5.08 2.21 -19.17
CA ARG A 448 -5.39 1.43 -17.96
C ARG A 448 -4.48 1.85 -16.82
N GLY A 449 -4.98 1.70 -15.59
CA GLY A 449 -4.19 1.96 -14.39
C GLY A 449 -2.92 1.10 -14.30
N SER A 450 -2.93 -0.10 -14.88
CA SER A 450 -1.77 -1.00 -14.97
C SER A 450 -0.61 -0.47 -15.82
N ASP A 451 -0.86 0.50 -16.69
CA ASP A 451 0.08 0.95 -17.73
C ASP A 451 0.77 2.27 -17.37
N LEU A 452 0.65 2.71 -16.10
CA LEU A 452 1.16 3.97 -15.60
C LEU A 452 2.54 3.81 -14.96
N SER A 453 3.39 4.84 -15.10
CA SER A 453 4.59 4.99 -14.27
C SER A 453 4.21 5.42 -12.84
N GLY A 454 5.13 5.31 -11.88
CA GLY A 454 4.90 5.70 -10.48
C GLY A 454 4.41 7.15 -10.36
N GLY A 455 5.08 8.10 -11.01
CA GLY A 455 4.70 9.51 -11.01
C GLY A 455 3.34 9.79 -11.67
N GLN A 456 3.01 9.06 -12.76
CA GLN A 456 1.71 9.14 -13.38
C GLN A 456 0.61 8.60 -12.47
N ALA A 457 0.87 7.47 -11.79
CA ALA A 457 -0.06 6.88 -10.83
C ALA A 457 -0.31 7.82 -9.63
N ALA A 458 0.73 8.47 -9.10
CA ALA A 458 0.60 9.46 -8.02
C ALA A 458 -0.29 10.65 -8.44
N ARG A 459 -0.09 11.20 -9.65
CA ARG A 459 -0.94 12.29 -10.18
C ARG A 459 -2.40 11.84 -10.40
N VAL A 460 -2.63 10.61 -10.83
CA VAL A 460 -3.99 10.03 -10.91
C VAL A 460 -4.61 9.89 -9.52
N ALA A 461 -3.86 9.43 -8.51
CA ALA A 461 -4.33 9.32 -7.14
C ALA A 461 -4.71 10.69 -6.56
N LEU A 462 -3.90 11.72 -6.83
CA LEU A 462 -4.17 13.09 -6.44
C LEU A 462 -5.43 13.65 -7.11
N ALA A 463 -5.55 13.50 -8.45
CA ALA A 463 -6.74 13.91 -9.19
C ALA A 463 -8.00 13.20 -8.65
N ARG A 464 -7.91 11.91 -8.34
CA ARG A 464 -8.99 11.11 -7.76
C ARG A 464 -9.39 11.60 -6.36
N ALA A 465 -8.44 12.04 -5.56
CA ALA A 465 -8.70 12.57 -4.22
C ALA A 465 -9.36 13.95 -4.27
N LEU A 466 -9.01 14.80 -5.24
CA LEU A 466 -9.49 16.17 -5.32
C LEU A 466 -10.81 16.35 -6.09
N VAL A 467 -11.18 15.37 -6.95
CA VAL A 467 -12.33 15.52 -7.88
C VAL A 467 -13.67 15.79 -7.18
N PHE A 468 -13.85 15.33 -5.96
CA PHE A 468 -15.08 15.54 -5.20
C PHE A 468 -15.00 16.65 -4.14
N ARG A 469 -13.91 17.46 -4.16
CA ARG A 469 -13.69 18.59 -3.25
C ARG A 469 -13.87 18.18 -1.79
N PRO A 470 -12.94 17.40 -1.22
CA PRO A 470 -13.05 16.92 0.16
C PRO A 470 -12.96 18.07 1.17
N ASP A 471 -13.61 17.93 2.33
CA ASP A 471 -13.45 18.86 3.46
C ASP A 471 -12.04 18.76 4.06
N VAL A 472 -11.49 17.52 4.09
CA VAL A 472 -10.16 17.22 4.60
C VAL A 472 -9.41 16.34 3.60
N LEU A 473 -8.18 16.73 3.28
CA LEU A 473 -7.26 15.95 2.45
C LEU A 473 -6.11 15.40 3.32
N ILE A 474 -5.86 14.12 3.23
CA ILE A 474 -4.71 13.46 3.87
C ILE A 474 -3.73 13.04 2.78
N LEU A 475 -2.50 13.48 2.90
CA LEU A 475 -1.37 13.14 2.03
C LEU A 475 -0.35 12.36 2.88
N ASP A 476 -0.25 11.05 2.67
CA ASP A 476 0.66 10.19 3.41
C ASP A 476 1.85 9.83 2.51
N GLU A 477 2.96 10.58 2.67
CA GLU A 477 4.19 10.51 1.89
C GLU A 477 3.95 10.53 0.36
N PRO A 478 3.27 11.55 -0.18
CA PRO A 478 2.77 11.53 -1.57
C PRO A 478 3.88 11.50 -2.63
N THR A 479 5.11 11.82 -2.27
CA THR A 479 6.26 11.91 -3.18
C THR A 479 7.35 10.87 -2.93
N ALA A 480 7.25 10.04 -1.87
CA ALA A 480 8.31 9.14 -1.43
C ALA A 480 8.78 8.09 -2.46
N ALA A 481 7.91 7.71 -3.41
CA ALA A 481 8.21 6.71 -4.45
C ALA A 481 8.50 7.34 -5.83
N LEU A 482 8.76 8.65 -5.88
CA LEU A 482 8.93 9.41 -7.11
C LEU A 482 10.39 9.81 -7.31
N ASP A 483 10.80 9.95 -8.58
CA ASP A 483 12.05 10.59 -8.93
C ASP A 483 11.98 12.12 -8.69
N VAL A 484 13.12 12.80 -8.74
CA VAL A 484 13.24 14.23 -8.43
C VAL A 484 12.32 15.09 -9.32
N GLU A 485 12.23 14.75 -10.61
CA GLU A 485 11.42 15.49 -11.58
C GLU A 485 9.92 15.31 -11.31
N ALA A 486 9.48 14.07 -11.07
CA ALA A 486 8.08 13.78 -10.73
C ALA A 486 7.69 14.39 -9.38
N THR A 487 8.60 14.40 -8.39
CA THR A 487 8.39 15.06 -7.09
C THR A 487 8.14 16.56 -7.28
N ALA A 488 8.99 17.25 -8.05
CA ALA A 488 8.81 18.67 -8.32
C ALA A 488 7.47 18.98 -9.00
N GLN A 489 7.07 18.15 -9.98
CA GLN A 489 5.78 18.30 -10.68
C GLN A 489 4.59 18.09 -9.75
N VAL A 490 4.61 17.05 -8.91
CA VAL A 490 3.52 16.77 -7.94
C VAL A 490 3.43 17.88 -6.90
N SER A 491 4.56 18.34 -6.36
CA SER A 491 4.60 19.41 -5.36
C SER A 491 4.10 20.75 -5.93
N ALA A 492 4.40 21.06 -7.21
CA ALA A 492 3.87 22.24 -7.89
C ALA A 492 2.34 22.19 -8.03
N VAL A 493 1.81 21.03 -8.45
CA VAL A 493 0.36 20.81 -8.58
C VAL A 493 -0.33 20.91 -7.21
N LEU A 494 0.26 20.30 -6.16
CA LEU A 494 -0.27 20.38 -4.80
C LEU A 494 -0.33 21.83 -4.33
N ARG A 495 0.74 22.60 -4.51
CA ARG A 495 0.79 24.01 -4.11
C ARG A 495 -0.30 24.82 -4.79
N GLU A 496 -0.43 24.69 -6.12
CA GLU A 496 -1.45 25.40 -6.89
C GLU A 496 -2.87 25.02 -6.47
N ARG A 497 -3.11 23.73 -6.21
CA ARG A 497 -4.45 23.21 -5.91
C ARG A 497 -4.89 23.42 -4.48
N LEU A 498 -3.96 23.52 -3.53
CA LEU A 498 -4.28 23.77 -2.13
C LEU A 498 -4.34 25.26 -1.80
N ALA A 499 -3.64 26.11 -2.58
CA ALA A 499 -3.69 27.55 -2.41
C ALA A 499 -5.12 28.09 -2.59
N GLY A 500 -5.70 28.63 -1.52
CA GLY A 500 -7.03 29.24 -1.54
C GLY A 500 -8.23 28.29 -1.73
N ALA A 501 -7.99 26.98 -1.78
CA ALA A 501 -9.07 26.01 -1.99
C ALA A 501 -9.95 25.75 -0.75
N GLY A 502 -9.56 26.26 0.43
CA GLY A 502 -10.27 26.00 1.68
C GLY A 502 -10.24 24.55 2.18
N ILE A 503 -9.40 23.71 1.58
CA ILE A 503 -9.25 22.28 1.97
C ILE A 503 -8.29 22.17 3.14
N THR A 504 -8.75 21.68 4.28
CA THR A 504 -7.87 21.39 5.42
C THR A 504 -7.02 20.16 5.08
N THR A 505 -5.69 20.32 5.11
CA THR A 505 -4.78 19.27 4.64
C THR A 505 -3.86 18.78 5.75
N LEU A 506 -3.80 17.46 5.93
CA LEU A 506 -2.82 16.74 6.75
C LEU A 506 -1.76 16.16 5.83
N LEU A 507 -0.53 16.67 5.90
CA LEU A 507 0.62 16.18 5.13
C LEU A 507 1.54 15.38 6.05
N VAL A 508 1.65 14.08 5.84
CA VAL A 508 2.69 13.26 6.48
C VAL A 508 3.88 13.21 5.53
N SER A 509 5.02 13.72 5.98
CA SER A 509 6.24 13.75 5.17
C SER A 509 7.49 13.62 6.06
N HIS A 510 8.56 13.10 5.48
CA HIS A 510 9.91 13.11 6.04
C HIS A 510 10.86 14.03 5.25
N ASP A 511 10.38 14.65 4.19
CA ASP A 511 11.12 15.59 3.35
C ASP A 511 10.87 17.04 3.81
N ILE A 512 11.92 17.68 4.32
CA ILE A 512 11.88 19.05 4.80
C ILE A 512 11.53 20.04 3.67
N ALA A 513 12.05 19.80 2.46
CA ALA A 513 11.79 20.67 1.33
C ALA A 513 10.30 20.68 0.97
N GLU A 514 9.66 19.51 1.00
CA GLU A 514 8.22 19.39 0.81
C GLU A 514 7.43 20.09 1.92
N VAL A 515 7.85 19.91 3.19
CA VAL A 515 7.21 20.57 4.35
C VAL A 515 7.31 22.09 4.25
N LEU A 516 8.50 22.63 3.97
CA LEU A 516 8.72 24.08 3.83
C LEU A 516 7.96 24.66 2.62
N ALA A 517 7.81 23.88 1.54
CA ALA A 517 7.14 24.32 0.33
C ALA A 517 5.62 24.36 0.43
N LEU A 518 5.02 23.48 1.26
CA LEU A 518 3.57 23.25 1.27
C LEU A 518 2.90 23.59 2.59
N ALA A 519 3.58 23.38 3.73
CA ALA A 519 2.94 23.45 5.04
C ALA A 519 3.02 24.84 5.69
N SER A 520 1.90 25.29 6.25
CA SER A 520 1.83 26.50 7.09
C SER A 520 2.08 26.19 8.56
N ARG A 521 1.90 24.95 8.97
CA ARG A 521 2.14 24.44 10.33
C ARG A 521 2.81 23.08 10.28
N MET A 522 3.60 22.79 11.32
CA MET A 522 4.28 21.52 11.49
C MET A 522 3.99 20.99 12.89
N ILE A 523 3.66 19.69 12.97
CA ILE A 523 3.52 18.91 14.20
C ILE A 523 4.64 17.87 14.20
N VAL A 524 5.48 17.88 15.22
CA VAL A 524 6.53 16.88 15.43
C VAL A 524 5.98 15.81 16.35
N MET A 525 6.00 14.55 15.91
CA MET A 525 5.56 13.41 16.69
C MET A 525 6.73 12.54 17.14
N GLY A 526 6.69 12.13 18.41
CA GLY A 526 7.61 11.16 19.00
C GLY A 526 6.84 10.19 19.90
N GLU A 527 7.15 8.89 19.84
CA GLU A 527 6.56 7.83 20.69
C GLU A 527 5.03 7.90 20.87
N GLY A 528 4.31 8.17 19.77
CA GLY A 528 2.85 8.23 19.79
C GLY A 528 2.26 9.51 20.40
N ARG A 529 3.05 10.57 20.57
CA ARG A 529 2.63 11.85 21.15
C ARG A 529 3.07 13.04 20.28
N VAL A 530 2.42 14.17 20.45
CA VAL A 530 2.91 15.45 19.91
C VAL A 530 4.01 15.96 20.84
N VAL A 531 5.20 16.17 20.29
CA VAL A 531 6.38 16.64 21.02
C VAL A 531 6.57 18.15 20.84
N GLU A 532 6.31 18.64 19.63
CA GLU A 532 6.52 20.05 19.27
C GLU A 532 5.54 20.45 18.18
N GLU A 533 5.10 21.70 18.18
CA GLU A 533 4.19 22.23 17.17
C GLU A 533 4.51 23.71 16.89
N GLY A 534 4.50 24.10 15.62
CA GLY A 534 4.78 25.48 15.25
C GLY A 534 4.73 25.75 13.75
N GLU A 535 5.20 26.92 13.34
CA GLU A 535 5.50 27.23 11.95
C GLU A 535 6.77 26.44 11.53
N PRO A 536 6.81 25.81 10.35
CA PRO A 536 7.94 24.97 9.94
C PRO A 536 9.29 25.67 10.04
N ALA A 537 9.40 26.90 9.53
CA ALA A 537 10.63 27.67 9.57
C ALA A 537 11.09 27.94 11.01
N ARG A 538 10.17 28.24 11.94
CA ARG A 538 10.46 28.49 13.35
C ARG A 538 10.91 27.22 14.07
N VAL A 539 10.20 26.09 13.87
CA VAL A 539 10.55 24.80 14.50
C VAL A 539 11.93 24.33 14.04
N LEU A 540 12.25 24.49 12.75
CA LEU A 540 13.57 24.13 12.22
C LEU A 540 14.69 25.07 12.65
N ALA A 541 14.41 26.36 12.79
CA ALA A 541 15.41 27.36 13.25
C ALA A 541 15.68 27.27 14.76
N SER A 542 14.70 26.82 15.55
CA SER A 542 14.80 26.77 17.01
C SER A 542 14.07 25.54 17.55
N PRO A 543 14.57 24.34 17.22
CA PRO A 543 13.93 23.09 17.63
C PRO A 543 13.97 22.93 19.14
N SER A 544 12.85 22.45 19.70
CA SER A 544 12.70 22.09 21.11
C SER A 544 12.77 20.59 21.36
N SER A 545 12.86 19.79 20.31
CA SER A 545 12.96 18.31 20.36
C SER A 545 14.22 17.83 19.63
N VAL A 546 14.77 16.71 20.10
CA VAL A 546 15.93 16.04 19.46
C VAL A 546 15.62 15.64 18.02
N PHE A 547 14.38 15.20 17.76
CA PHE A 547 13.98 14.84 16.40
C PHE A 547 13.94 16.06 15.47
N ALA A 548 13.36 17.18 15.91
CA ALA A 548 13.32 18.40 15.10
C ALA A 548 14.73 18.95 14.85
N ALA A 549 15.63 18.88 15.83
CA ALA A 549 17.03 19.26 15.67
C ALA A 549 17.74 18.39 14.63
N ARG A 550 17.51 17.07 14.66
CA ARG A 550 18.06 16.13 13.66
C ARG A 550 17.50 16.41 12.28
N LEU A 551 16.20 16.67 12.20
CA LEU A 551 15.51 17.02 10.96
C LEU A 551 16.07 18.31 10.36
N ALA A 552 16.40 19.29 11.21
CA ALA A 552 17.04 20.55 10.80
C ALA A 552 18.53 20.39 10.42
N GLY A 553 19.10 19.19 10.48
CA GLY A 553 20.50 18.93 10.15
C GLY A 553 21.50 19.45 11.18
N LEU A 554 21.05 19.70 12.41
CA LEU A 554 21.93 20.15 13.50
C LEU A 554 22.74 18.99 14.06
N ASN A 555 23.93 19.30 14.56
CA ASN A 555 24.69 18.40 15.41
C ASN A 555 23.97 18.20 16.74
N ILE A 556 24.00 16.97 17.27
CA ILE A 556 23.34 16.60 18.52
C ILE A 556 24.32 15.80 19.37
N VAL A 557 24.58 16.29 20.58
CA VAL A 557 25.40 15.61 21.57
C VAL A 557 24.57 15.46 22.84
N SER A 558 24.24 14.23 23.22
CA SER A 558 23.36 13.95 24.36
C SER A 558 24.12 13.26 25.48
N GLY A 559 23.87 13.66 26.72
CA GLY A 559 24.48 13.07 27.88
C GLY A 559 23.90 13.59 29.21
N PRO A 560 24.46 13.14 30.34
CA PRO A 560 24.14 13.73 31.64
C PRO A 560 24.47 15.22 31.66
N ALA A 561 23.56 16.04 32.19
CA ALA A 561 23.73 17.49 32.28
C ALA A 561 24.81 17.82 33.32
N LEU A 562 25.79 18.63 32.90
CA LEU A 562 26.78 19.26 33.78
C LEU A 562 26.45 20.76 33.88
N ALA A 563 26.62 21.36 35.07
CA ALA A 563 26.37 22.77 35.26
C ALA A 563 27.63 23.55 35.62
N ARG A 564 27.72 24.78 35.11
CA ARG A 564 28.58 25.85 35.56
C ARG A 564 27.75 27.16 35.57
N PRO A 565 28.14 28.19 36.33
CA PRO A 565 27.39 29.43 36.31
C PRO A 565 27.17 29.95 34.90
N GLY A 566 25.88 30.03 34.48
CA GLY A 566 25.46 30.48 33.14
C GLY A 566 25.76 29.50 32.01
N LEU A 567 26.11 28.23 32.26
CA LEU A 567 26.44 27.23 31.25
C LEU A 567 25.88 25.85 31.62
N VAL A 568 25.38 25.15 30.62
CA VAL A 568 25.01 23.71 30.69
C VAL A 568 25.91 22.93 29.76
N GLY A 569 26.44 21.81 30.19
CA GLY A 569 27.39 21.02 29.40
C GLY A 569 27.09 19.52 29.34
N VAL A 570 27.74 18.85 28.39
CA VAL A 570 27.76 17.41 28.25
C VAL A 570 29.20 16.94 28.09
N ARG A 571 29.62 15.90 28.81
CA ARG A 571 30.95 15.28 28.68
C ARG A 571 31.08 14.52 27.37
N VAL A 572 32.17 14.76 26.64
CA VAL A 572 32.52 14.06 25.40
C VAL A 572 33.98 13.62 25.51
N GLY A 573 34.21 12.35 25.86
CA GLY A 573 35.55 11.86 26.19
C GLY A 573 36.12 12.58 27.39
N GLU A 574 37.34 13.15 27.27
CA GLU A 574 38.00 13.96 28.30
C GLU A 574 37.52 15.43 28.30
N GLY A 575 36.85 15.89 27.23
CA GLY A 575 36.38 17.25 27.08
C GLY A 575 34.90 17.43 27.47
N VAL A 576 34.47 18.68 27.53
CA VAL A 576 33.06 19.04 27.78
C VAL A 576 32.59 20.01 26.72
N LEU A 577 31.44 19.71 26.11
CA LEU A 577 30.74 20.63 25.23
C LEU A 577 29.79 21.47 26.07
N TRP A 578 29.91 22.81 25.99
CA TRP A 578 29.15 23.77 26.76
C TRP A 578 28.14 24.53 25.89
N ALA A 579 26.92 24.74 26.41
CA ALA A 579 25.92 25.65 25.90
C ALA A 579 25.71 26.81 26.87
N ALA A 580 25.43 28.02 26.40
CA ALA A 580 25.00 29.11 27.23
C ALA A 580 23.62 28.79 27.83
N ASP A 581 23.52 28.91 29.16
CA ASP A 581 22.24 28.77 29.86
C ASP A 581 21.45 30.07 29.74
N LEU A 582 20.51 30.12 28.81
CA LEU A 582 19.61 31.24 28.58
C LEU A 582 18.34 31.16 29.44
N SER A 583 18.21 30.20 30.34
CA SER A 583 17.00 29.95 31.15
C SER A 583 16.90 30.85 32.40
N GLY A 584 17.41 32.04 32.37
CA GLY A 584 17.34 33.05 33.44
C GLY A 584 15.94 33.67 33.68
N SER A 585 14.83 33.01 33.36
CA SER A 585 13.48 33.39 33.77
C SER A 585 12.49 32.20 33.65
N ASP A 586 12.02 31.74 34.82
CA ASP A 586 10.79 30.99 35.05
C ASP A 586 10.47 29.78 34.10
N SER A 587 11.05 28.63 34.43
CA SER A 587 10.30 27.38 34.36
C SER A 587 11.17 26.17 34.76
N GLY A 588 10.77 25.47 35.80
CA GLY A 588 11.07 24.05 36.10
C GLY A 588 12.56 23.67 36.19
N SER A 589 13.13 23.66 37.37
CA SER A 589 14.47 23.16 37.66
C SER A 589 14.79 21.82 36.97
N VAL A 590 15.63 21.89 35.95
CA VAL A 590 16.40 20.69 35.51
C VAL A 590 17.32 20.39 36.69
N GLY A 591 17.23 19.16 37.26
CA GLY A 591 18.13 18.74 38.33
C GLY A 591 19.57 18.69 37.79
N VAL A 592 20.32 19.70 38.04
CA VAL A 592 21.69 19.91 37.54
C VAL A 592 22.67 19.49 38.62
N VAL A 593 23.71 18.77 38.28
CA VAL A 593 24.82 18.45 39.18
C VAL A 593 25.78 19.63 39.18
N ASP A 594 25.91 20.33 40.32
CA ASP A 594 26.81 21.45 40.49
C ASP A 594 28.26 20.95 40.57
N VAL A 595 29.10 21.37 39.63
CA VAL A 595 30.53 21.04 39.59
C VAL A 595 31.33 22.27 40.05
N SER A 596 31.72 22.31 41.30
CA SER A 596 32.62 23.31 41.86
C SER A 596 34.02 23.24 41.23
N PRO A 597 34.70 24.38 40.98
CA PRO A 597 36.03 24.39 40.37
C PRO A 597 37.13 23.92 41.35
N GLY A 598 37.19 22.64 41.65
CA GLY A 598 38.14 22.10 42.58
C GLY A 598 38.24 20.58 42.61
N ASP A 599 37.21 19.89 42.14
CA ASP A 599 37.11 18.43 42.25
C ASP A 599 37.26 17.76 40.88
N ALA A 600 38.42 17.93 40.27
CA ALA A 600 38.76 17.24 39.01
C ALA A 600 39.49 15.89 39.21
N ASP A 601 39.75 15.50 40.46
CA ASP A 601 40.33 14.17 40.76
C ASP A 601 39.55 13.48 41.88
N ASP A 602 39.26 12.19 41.69
CA ASP A 602 38.68 11.23 42.62
C ASP A 602 37.16 11.22 42.89
N SER A 603 36.33 10.92 41.86
CA SER A 603 35.05 10.24 42.13
C SER A 603 34.57 9.31 40.99
N ALA A 604 35.48 8.57 40.41
CA ALA A 604 35.15 7.52 39.45
C ALA A 604 34.75 6.16 40.08
N ALA A 605 34.45 6.13 41.38
CA ALA A 605 34.13 4.90 42.09
C ALA A 605 33.06 5.12 43.17
N SER A 606 31.83 5.41 42.80
CA SER A 606 30.64 5.06 43.58
C SER A 606 29.39 5.28 42.74
N GLY A 607 28.84 4.16 42.22
CA GLY A 607 27.54 4.14 41.61
C GLY A 607 26.46 4.38 42.62
N GLU A 608 25.99 5.64 42.75
CA GLU A 608 24.69 5.94 43.34
C GLU A 608 24.18 7.32 42.89
N ASN A 609 23.05 7.29 42.15
CA ASN A 609 22.04 8.35 42.03
C ASN A 609 22.49 9.76 41.66
N ALA A 610 23.09 9.98 40.50
CA ALA A 610 22.94 11.25 39.79
C ALA A 610 21.51 11.32 39.22
N ARG A 611 20.54 11.83 39.95
CA ARG A 611 19.25 12.35 39.44
C ARG A 611 19.46 13.67 38.66
N GLY A 612 20.52 13.75 37.86
CA GLY A 612 20.76 14.79 36.89
C GLY A 612 19.98 14.48 35.63
N GLY A 613 19.12 15.38 35.17
CA GLY A 613 18.41 15.23 33.90
C GLY A 613 19.39 15.03 32.74
N ARG A 614 18.99 14.31 31.73
CA ARG A 614 19.72 14.23 30.45
C ARG A 614 19.44 15.45 29.62
N VAL A 615 20.46 15.96 28.92
CA VAL A 615 20.34 17.09 28.03
C VAL A 615 20.93 16.74 26.66
N ALA A 616 20.33 17.24 25.60
CA ALA A 616 20.89 17.23 24.24
C ALA A 616 21.37 18.65 23.91
N LEU A 617 22.62 18.74 23.54
CA LEU A 617 23.21 19.99 23.03
C LEU A 617 23.16 19.99 21.52
N THR A 618 22.57 21.02 20.93
CA THR A 618 22.35 21.12 19.49
C THR A 618 23.06 22.40 18.95
N PHE A 619 23.68 22.26 17.80
CA PHE A 619 24.37 23.35 17.11
C PHE A 619 24.50 23.10 15.62
N PRO A 620 24.50 24.15 14.78
CA PRO A 620 24.61 23.98 13.34
C PRO A 620 26.03 23.55 12.94
N PRO A 621 26.18 22.83 11.81
CA PRO A 621 27.48 22.41 11.27
C PRO A 621 28.44 23.58 11.01
N GLU A 622 27.91 24.74 10.70
CA GLU A 622 28.68 26.00 10.46
C GLU A 622 29.28 26.57 11.75
N ALA A 623 28.74 26.17 12.92
CA ALA A 623 29.27 26.61 14.22
C ALA A 623 30.55 25.88 14.63
N VAL A 624 30.86 24.75 13.96
CA VAL A 624 32.04 23.94 14.26
C VAL A 624 33.24 24.46 13.48
N ALA A 625 34.20 25.01 14.19
CA ALA A 625 35.50 25.41 13.62
C ALA A 625 36.49 24.25 13.78
N LEU A 626 37.28 23.99 12.71
CA LEU A 626 38.29 22.94 12.65
C LEU A 626 39.68 23.54 12.70
N SER A 627 40.63 22.95 13.43
CA SER A 627 42.04 23.34 13.52
C SER A 627 42.96 22.14 13.69
N ARG A 628 44.24 22.30 13.30
CA ARG A 628 45.29 21.28 13.52
C ARG A 628 45.79 21.27 14.96
N GLU A 629 45.77 22.43 15.62
CA GLU A 629 46.27 22.64 16.95
C GLU A 629 45.10 22.99 17.90
N GLU A 630 45.31 22.74 19.18
CA GLU A 630 44.34 23.07 20.22
C GLU A 630 44.12 24.60 20.30
N ALA A 631 42.89 25.03 20.17
CA ALA A 631 42.55 26.46 20.18
C ALA A 631 42.48 27.01 21.59
N HIS A 632 43.40 27.88 22.00
CA HIS A 632 43.48 28.45 23.36
C HIS A 632 42.60 29.70 23.56
N ALA A 633 41.48 29.89 22.86
CA ALA A 633 40.62 31.06 23.00
C ALA A 633 39.35 30.75 23.76
N SER A 634 39.07 31.48 24.85
CA SER A 634 37.89 31.40 25.75
C SER A 634 36.61 31.92 25.08
N PRO A 635 35.42 31.51 25.46
CA PRO A 635 34.95 30.24 26.02
C PRO A 635 34.47 29.31 24.88
N ARG A 636 35.30 28.43 24.42
CA ARG A 636 35.03 27.45 23.40
C ARG A 636 35.10 26.04 23.98
N SER A 637 34.15 25.20 23.56
CA SER A 637 34.32 23.77 23.73
C SER A 637 35.32 23.30 22.69
N VAL A 638 36.48 22.80 23.09
CA VAL A 638 37.51 22.30 22.21
C VAL A 638 37.62 20.80 22.44
N LEU A 639 37.41 20.00 21.39
CA LEU A 639 37.31 18.56 21.46
C LEU A 639 38.25 17.92 20.42
N PRO A 640 39.12 17.01 20.83
CA PRO A 640 39.95 16.24 19.90
C PRO A 640 39.08 15.27 19.09
N GLY A 641 39.36 15.14 17.80
CA GLY A 641 38.63 14.24 16.90
C GLY A 641 39.45 13.76 15.73
N VAL A 642 38.89 12.85 14.98
CA VAL A 642 39.47 12.27 13.76
C VAL A 642 38.54 12.49 12.60
N VAL A 643 39.03 12.82 11.43
CA VAL A 643 38.25 12.97 10.21
C VAL A 643 37.68 11.60 9.81
N ALA A 644 36.37 11.42 9.95
CA ALA A 644 35.68 10.18 9.62
C ALA A 644 35.15 10.14 8.18
N GLY A 645 35.01 11.31 7.54
CA GLY A 645 34.54 11.41 6.16
C GLY A 645 34.45 12.83 5.67
N ILE A 646 34.53 13.01 4.37
CA ILE A 646 34.55 14.29 3.68
C ILE A 646 33.56 14.20 2.52
N ASP A 647 32.71 15.20 2.39
CA ASP A 647 31.79 15.36 1.28
C ASP A 647 31.91 16.78 0.71
N VAL A 648 32.02 16.90 -0.62
CA VAL A 648 32.30 18.18 -1.30
C VAL A 648 31.08 18.56 -2.13
N ASP A 649 30.48 19.70 -1.81
CA ASP A 649 29.36 20.26 -2.55
C ASP A 649 29.69 21.69 -3.02
N GLY A 650 30.15 21.79 -4.25
CA GLY A 650 30.56 23.05 -4.85
C GLY A 650 31.70 23.73 -4.07
N SER A 651 31.43 24.90 -3.48
CA SER A 651 32.42 25.67 -2.71
C SER A 651 32.45 25.33 -1.22
N LEU A 652 31.62 24.39 -0.77
CA LEU A 652 31.50 23.96 0.61
C LEU A 652 31.99 22.51 0.78
N VAL A 653 32.64 22.27 1.91
CA VAL A 653 33.09 20.94 2.34
C VAL A 653 32.43 20.59 3.65
N THR A 654 31.74 19.47 3.67
CA THR A 654 31.12 18.89 4.86
C THR A 654 32.04 17.80 5.41
N VAL A 655 32.57 18.04 6.60
CA VAL A 655 33.53 17.14 7.28
C VAL A 655 32.84 16.45 8.43
N ARG A 656 32.83 15.14 8.44
CA ARG A 656 32.41 14.35 9.60
C ARG A 656 33.59 14.08 10.50
N VAL A 657 33.48 14.49 11.76
CA VAL A 657 34.51 14.33 12.77
C VAL A 657 34.03 13.34 13.83
N ALA A 658 34.75 12.25 14.00
CA ALA A 658 34.55 11.32 15.10
C ALA A 658 35.23 11.84 16.34
N LEU A 659 34.48 12.10 17.39
CA LEU A 659 34.96 12.50 18.70
C LEU A 659 35.06 11.28 19.64
N ALA A 660 35.73 11.44 20.76
CA ALA A 660 35.79 10.42 21.80
C ALA A 660 34.41 10.03 22.33
N GLY A 661 34.26 8.81 22.85
CA GLY A 661 32.96 8.32 23.36
C GLY A 661 31.94 7.94 22.30
N GLY A 662 32.36 7.73 21.02
CA GLY A 662 31.46 7.34 19.93
C GLY A 662 30.55 8.46 19.39
N VAL A 663 30.82 9.70 19.77
CA VAL A 663 30.10 10.89 19.30
C VAL A 663 30.67 11.30 17.94
N SER A 664 29.79 11.64 16.99
CA SER A 664 30.20 12.22 15.70
C SER A 664 29.53 13.57 15.50
N VAL A 665 30.30 14.55 15.06
CA VAL A 665 29.82 15.88 14.69
C VAL A 665 30.16 16.20 13.25
N THR A 666 29.36 17.04 12.64
CA THR A 666 29.55 17.54 11.26
C THR A 666 30.00 18.98 11.31
N ALA A 667 31.05 19.31 10.58
CA ALA A 667 31.49 20.69 10.35
C ALA A 667 31.27 21.05 8.88
N ARG A 668 30.86 22.27 8.60
CA ARG A 668 30.75 22.80 7.24
C ARG A 668 31.69 23.97 7.08
N VAL A 669 32.66 23.83 6.18
CA VAL A 669 33.71 24.82 5.93
C VAL A 669 33.80 25.13 4.42
N THR A 670 34.46 26.22 4.06
CA THR A 670 34.72 26.50 2.64
C THR A 670 35.82 25.58 2.10
N ALA A 671 35.79 25.30 0.78
CA ALA A 671 36.78 24.46 0.13
C ALA A 671 38.19 25.02 0.29
N SER A 672 38.36 26.37 0.29
CA SER A 672 39.68 27.01 0.55
C SER A 672 40.13 26.75 1.99
N ALA A 673 39.27 26.96 3.00
CA ALA A 673 39.63 26.71 4.39
C ALA A 673 39.98 25.23 4.66
N TRP A 674 39.32 24.29 3.97
CA TRP A 674 39.66 22.90 4.05
C TRP A 674 41.01 22.58 3.38
N ALA A 675 41.28 23.18 2.22
CA ALA A 675 42.58 23.01 1.52
C ALA A 675 43.72 23.57 2.38
N ASP A 676 43.54 24.71 3.04
CA ASP A 676 44.55 25.31 3.93
C ASP A 676 44.85 24.42 5.15
N LEU A 677 43.86 23.66 5.62
CA LEU A 677 44.08 22.67 6.67
C LEU A 677 44.89 21.43 6.18
N GLY A 678 44.81 21.07 4.90
CA GLY A 678 45.57 19.98 4.31
C GLY A 678 45.38 18.65 5.03
N LEU A 679 44.16 18.33 5.49
CA LEU A 679 43.79 17.12 6.21
C LEU A 679 43.02 16.16 5.33
N GLY A 680 43.22 14.86 5.55
CA GLY A 680 42.52 13.77 4.91
C GLY A 680 41.70 12.93 5.89
N VAL A 681 40.98 11.95 5.34
CA VAL A 681 40.25 10.97 6.17
C VAL A 681 41.24 10.16 6.99
N GLY A 682 41.02 10.08 8.30
CA GLY A 682 41.89 9.41 9.28
C GLY A 682 42.82 10.36 10.04
N ASP A 683 42.95 11.61 9.61
CA ASP A 683 43.82 12.58 10.27
C ASP A 683 43.16 13.13 11.55
N SER A 684 44.01 13.42 12.56
CA SER A 684 43.59 14.03 13.81
C SER A 684 43.42 15.55 13.66
N LEU A 685 42.42 16.08 14.33
CA LEU A 685 42.12 17.51 14.35
C LEU A 685 41.41 17.91 15.66
N TRP A 686 41.28 19.19 15.85
CA TRP A 686 40.49 19.75 16.95
C TRP A 686 39.21 20.40 16.38
N ALA A 687 38.06 20.03 16.98
CA ALA A 687 36.78 20.65 16.69
C ALA A 687 36.42 21.61 17.84
N SER A 688 36.14 22.84 17.51
CA SER A 688 35.79 23.84 18.50
C SER A 688 34.44 24.52 18.22
N VAL A 689 33.63 24.71 19.27
CA VAL A 689 32.30 25.31 19.15
C VAL A 689 32.14 26.40 20.26
N LYS A 690 31.58 27.54 19.88
CA LYS A 690 31.28 28.59 20.88
C LYS A 690 30.00 28.23 21.66
N ALA A 691 30.06 28.36 23.01
CA ALA A 691 28.90 28.05 23.85
C ALA A 691 27.62 28.85 23.49
N THR A 692 27.77 30.05 22.97
CA THR A 692 26.64 30.89 22.51
C THR A 692 25.96 30.38 21.23
N GLN A 693 26.58 29.47 20.51
CA GLN A 693 26.03 28.81 19.31
C GLN A 693 25.43 27.44 19.62
N VAL A 694 25.58 26.98 20.85
CA VAL A 694 25.06 25.69 21.32
C VAL A 694 23.78 25.93 22.13
N ARG A 695 22.74 25.19 21.84
CA ARG A 695 21.48 25.21 22.58
C ARG A 695 21.30 23.93 23.36
N ALA A 696 20.79 24.03 24.58
CA ALA A 696 20.45 22.87 25.39
C ALA A 696 18.95 22.57 25.24
N ILE A 697 18.63 21.29 24.93
CA ILE A 697 17.26 20.77 24.85
C ILE A 697 17.14 19.71 25.95
N PRO A 698 16.15 19.78 26.86
CA PRO A 698 15.92 18.73 27.85
C PRO A 698 15.49 17.44 27.12
N VAL A 699 16.17 16.33 27.46
CA VAL A 699 15.82 15.01 26.90
C VAL A 699 14.85 14.35 27.87
N GLY A 700 13.62 14.07 27.42
CA GLY A 700 12.66 13.29 28.20
C GLY A 700 13.22 11.91 28.53
N ALA A 701 12.82 11.33 29.66
CA ALA A 701 13.35 10.04 30.18
C ALA A 701 13.23 8.84 29.21
N ARG A 702 12.72 9.04 27.98
CA ARG A 702 12.49 8.03 26.95
C ARG A 702 12.87 8.44 25.52
N GLU A 703 13.55 9.59 25.32
CA GLU A 703 14.12 9.98 24.01
C GLU A 703 15.58 9.53 23.81
#